data_1c87da7e874c2135bd5f86ce6d4dd890
#
_entry.id   1c87da7e874c2135bd5f86ce6d4dd890
#
_cell.length_a   1.000
_cell.length_b   1.000
_cell.length_c   1.000
_cell.angle_alpha   90.00
_cell.angle_beta   90.00
_cell.angle_gamma   90.00
#
_symmetry.space_group_name_H-M   'P 1'
#
loop_
_entity.id
_entity.type
_entity.pdbx_description
1 polymer ?
#
loop_
_entity_poly.entity_id
_entity_poly.type
_entity_poly.pdbx_seq_one_letter_code
_entity_poly.pdbx_strand_id
1 'polypeptide(L)'
;MKRFVTIIAFLLIMQAVMAESVLFNGWDIAEDIQKGGRTTPASIHNTDLIIIHPYGGVRPETRAEIEKSGLSPIAYIPRQYYLVQVRDELVAQKNIHRCITSTPLKPEWKIENYLLSLKPAADADITLVLYAMRFSRNTQKCVSDAGATISNMPTTPGKYRLGVIVSGKNLHGFLQSISHNPDIYAIRSGGSARILNDNASAIIQSGNPPTGLPIWAKGLYGEGQIIADLDTGLDFDSCYFAEDDWTSPPLAIGTATGVPDYGRRKVLIYDLLYPPDQSAGTGDFDNQGHGTAVAGSALGSYLSDPLGTTVFNGMAPAAKIVVQDAGFQTNDCADLPALGCPMIDLTPFLNQAVAQGVNIYNSSWGDRENYMPQNTYTAPTVDMDEAVWRNPEFLIICAAGNNGPGYDTVGSPSVGKNVISVGAAQSPTFGGSADSLTIFSGRGWTSDGRIKPDLIAPGQVRTARSDSNVSTNNCDTLFLQGTSISSPVACGASALIREYFTEGWYPTGVKNAANATTPTAALIKAVLLNGAVHMSEVASPPPNRDEGWGRIHLDNSLYFEGDARHIIAVDKRDYFTTSTQAPYTLEFRALGNADGGAIKITLVWTDYPANPAATIALVNDLDLTVTDANTSTTIFLGNRFDASGNSIIGGSPDTLNNVEMVILPANTIGTFRISVKPAHLVEPPQGFALVIGGDIHEVVLSHIEEWLLYGK
;
A
#
# COMPACT_ATOMS: atom_id res chain seq x y z
N MET A 1 32.60 50.91 3.95
CA MET A 1 32.19 50.55 2.58
C MET A 1 32.09 49.04 2.32
N LYS A 2 33.04 48.20 2.75
CA LYS A 2 32.92 46.72 2.49
C LYS A 2 31.73 46.01 3.17
N ARG A 3 31.25 46.45 4.34
CA ARG A 3 30.08 45.86 5.01
C ARG A 3 28.73 46.28 4.41
N PHE A 4 28.65 47.40 3.74
CA PHE A 4 27.42 47.87 3.07
C PHE A 4 27.20 47.16 1.72
N VAL A 5 28.28 46.84 1.01
CA VAL A 5 28.20 46.09 -0.26
C VAL A 5 27.78 44.62 -0.02
N THR A 6 28.20 44.02 1.11
CA THR A 6 27.83 42.63 1.46
C THR A 6 26.34 42.52 1.86
N ILE A 7 25.79 43.54 2.53
CA ILE A 7 24.37 43.55 2.92
C ILE A 7 23.47 43.80 1.70
N ILE A 8 23.87 44.65 0.76
CA ILE A 8 23.12 44.88 -0.50
C ILE A 8 23.21 43.65 -1.41
N ALA A 9 24.37 42.97 -1.47
CA ALA A 9 24.50 41.70 -2.20
C ALA A 9 23.68 40.58 -1.55
N PHE A 10 23.59 40.52 -0.21
CA PHE A 10 22.74 39.57 0.49
C PHE A 10 21.25 39.86 0.34
N LEU A 11 20.84 41.13 0.31
CA LEU A 11 19.46 41.54 0.02
C LEU A 11 19.09 41.34 -1.45
N LEU A 12 20.01 41.51 -2.40
CA LEU A 12 19.79 41.16 -3.82
C LEU A 12 19.80 39.64 -4.08
N ILE A 13 20.58 38.88 -3.33
CA ILE A 13 20.56 37.42 -3.37
C ILE A 13 19.29 36.87 -2.67
N MET A 14 18.79 37.51 -1.62
CA MET A 14 17.50 37.14 -1.01
C MET A 14 16.29 37.53 -1.89
N GLN A 15 16.41 38.48 -2.80
CA GLN A 15 15.38 38.76 -3.80
C GLN A 15 15.45 37.84 -5.05
N ALA A 16 16.56 37.16 -5.26
CA ALA A 16 16.73 36.18 -6.34
C ALA A 16 16.42 34.73 -5.92
N VAL A 17 16.10 34.50 -4.64
CA VAL A 17 15.73 33.19 -4.12
C VAL A 17 14.22 33.15 -3.93
N MET A 18 13.57 32.38 -4.79
CA MET A 18 12.16 31.99 -4.79
C MET A 18 11.21 33.03 -5.41
N ALA A 19 11.12 33.05 -6.73
CA ALA A 19 9.85 33.27 -7.38
C ALA A 19 8.95 32.09 -6.97
N GLU A 20 8.27 32.23 -5.84
CA GLU A 20 7.39 31.19 -5.33
C GLU A 20 6.28 30.96 -6.34
N SER A 21 6.10 29.72 -6.82
CA SER A 21 5.09 29.36 -7.81
C SER A 21 3.67 29.75 -7.36
N VAL A 22 2.88 30.34 -8.25
CA VAL A 22 1.45 30.60 -8.06
C VAL A 22 0.70 29.64 -8.97
N LEU A 23 0.15 28.57 -8.39
CA LEU A 23 -0.49 27.50 -9.15
C LEU A 23 -1.97 27.77 -9.39
N PHE A 24 -2.41 27.70 -10.64
CA PHE A 24 -3.80 27.73 -11.06
C PHE A 24 -4.04 26.70 -12.17
N ASN A 25 -4.93 25.74 -11.97
CA ASN A 25 -5.19 24.62 -12.89
C ASN A 25 -3.92 23.86 -13.35
N GLY A 26 -2.93 23.71 -12.45
CA GLY A 26 -1.66 23.07 -12.77
C GLY A 26 -0.64 23.95 -13.51
N TRP A 27 -0.98 25.22 -13.78
CA TRP A 27 -0.07 26.22 -14.36
C TRP A 27 0.63 27.02 -13.30
N ASP A 28 1.94 27.20 -13.42
CA ASP A 28 2.64 28.21 -12.63
C ASP A 28 2.54 29.56 -13.36
N ILE A 29 1.68 30.42 -12.82
CA ILE A 29 1.38 31.72 -13.40
C ILE A 29 2.15 32.89 -12.75
N ALA A 30 3.09 32.61 -11.84
CA ALA A 30 3.83 33.62 -11.07
C ALA A 30 4.59 34.56 -11.98
N GLU A 31 5.30 34.04 -12.97
CA GLU A 31 6.09 34.84 -13.90
C GLU A 31 5.23 35.75 -14.79
N ASP A 32 4.11 35.21 -15.26
CA ASP A 32 3.16 35.96 -16.09
C ASP A 32 2.47 37.10 -15.31
N ILE A 33 2.14 36.85 -14.04
CA ILE A 33 1.58 37.87 -13.15
C ILE A 33 2.61 38.96 -12.86
N GLN A 34 3.86 38.59 -12.65
CA GLN A 34 4.97 39.58 -12.40
C GLN A 34 5.29 40.38 -13.64
N LYS A 35 5.32 39.79 -14.83
CA LYS A 35 5.54 40.46 -16.12
C LYS A 35 4.39 41.41 -16.49
N GLY A 36 3.15 41.08 -16.08
CA GLY A 36 1.96 41.92 -16.30
C GLY A 36 2.03 43.30 -15.61
N GLY A 37 2.87 43.44 -14.59
CA GLY A 37 3.12 44.71 -13.89
C GLY A 37 1.86 45.40 -13.39
N ARG A 38 1.98 46.68 -13.03
CA ARG A 38 0.83 47.58 -12.76
C ARG A 38 0.15 48.04 -14.05
N THR A 39 -0.02 47.17 -15.02
CA THR A 39 -0.77 47.49 -16.23
C THR A 39 -2.25 47.39 -15.89
N THR A 40 -2.89 48.53 -15.68
CA THR A 40 -4.33 48.62 -15.92
C THR A 40 -4.55 48.09 -17.33
N PRO A 41 -5.35 47.05 -17.55
CA PRO A 41 -5.75 46.66 -18.90
C PRO A 41 -6.28 47.89 -19.62
N ALA A 42 -5.87 48.12 -20.85
CA ALA A 42 -6.27 49.32 -21.63
C ALA A 42 -7.79 49.46 -21.76
N SER A 43 -8.49 48.34 -21.54
CA SER A 43 -9.95 48.28 -21.39
C SER A 43 -10.32 47.08 -20.52
N ILE A 44 -11.09 47.30 -19.48
CA ILE A 44 -11.77 46.24 -18.68
C ILE A 44 -13.25 46.28 -19.07
N HIS A 45 -13.77 45.17 -19.46
CA HIS A 45 -15.21 45.08 -19.89
C HIS A 45 -16.02 44.23 -18.88
N ASN A 46 -17.31 44.51 -18.81
CA ASN A 46 -18.23 43.69 -18.04
C ASN A 46 -18.10 42.21 -18.47
N THR A 47 -18.05 41.32 -17.49
CA THR A 47 -17.84 39.87 -17.62
C THR A 47 -16.40 39.40 -17.78
N ASP A 48 -15.41 40.29 -17.90
CA ASP A 48 -14.00 39.89 -17.92
C ASP A 48 -13.63 39.15 -16.66
N LEU A 49 -12.81 38.10 -16.82
CA LEU A 49 -12.19 37.34 -15.74
C LEU A 49 -10.75 37.80 -15.55
N ILE A 50 -10.43 38.25 -14.36
CA ILE A 50 -9.11 38.75 -14.02
C ILE A 50 -8.59 38.11 -12.71
N ILE A 51 -7.27 37.96 -12.63
CA ILE A 51 -6.57 37.56 -11.39
C ILE A 51 -6.03 38.81 -10.75
N ILE A 52 -6.35 39.02 -9.48
CA ILE A 52 -5.92 40.18 -8.71
C ILE A 52 -5.15 39.79 -7.45
N HIS A 53 -4.20 40.63 -7.06
CA HIS A 53 -3.55 40.63 -5.74
C HIS A 53 -3.97 41.87 -4.97
N PRO A 54 -4.83 41.77 -3.93
CA PRO A 54 -5.31 42.94 -3.17
C PRO A 54 -4.19 43.63 -2.39
N TYR A 55 -4.26 44.94 -2.26
CA TYR A 55 -3.33 45.71 -1.41
C TYR A 55 -3.55 45.32 0.07
N GLY A 56 -2.45 45.06 0.79
CA GLY A 56 -2.50 44.70 2.21
C GLY A 56 -2.80 43.21 2.46
N GLY A 57 -2.79 42.40 1.40
CA GLY A 57 -3.03 40.94 1.48
C GLY A 57 -4.51 40.57 1.69
N VAL A 58 -4.75 39.29 1.89
CA VAL A 58 -6.11 38.73 2.11
C VAL A 58 -6.44 38.75 3.60
N ARG A 59 -7.49 39.41 3.95
CA ARG A 59 -8.06 39.56 5.30
C ARG A 59 -9.54 39.20 5.25
N PRO A 60 -10.23 38.98 6.39
CA PRO A 60 -11.66 38.67 6.40
C PRO A 60 -12.53 39.64 5.62
N GLU A 61 -12.17 40.94 5.61
CA GLU A 61 -12.89 42.01 4.93
C GLU A 61 -12.59 42.08 3.42
N THR A 62 -11.52 41.46 2.95
CA THR A 62 -11.03 41.56 1.55
C THR A 62 -12.10 41.24 0.53
N ARG A 63 -12.94 40.23 0.79
CA ARG A 63 -14.05 39.84 -0.11
C ARG A 63 -15.04 41.00 -0.29
N ALA A 64 -15.46 41.61 0.79
CA ALA A 64 -16.39 42.75 0.75
C ALA A 64 -15.76 43.99 0.08
N GLU A 65 -14.46 44.18 0.24
CA GLU A 65 -13.72 45.29 -0.43
C GLU A 65 -13.63 45.06 -1.95
N ILE A 66 -13.41 43.81 -2.38
CA ILE A 66 -13.44 43.41 -3.80
C ILE A 66 -14.82 43.70 -4.38
N GLU A 67 -15.90 43.27 -3.71
CA GLU A 67 -17.29 43.48 -4.17
C GLU A 67 -17.64 44.99 -4.31
N LYS A 68 -17.23 45.81 -3.34
CA LYS A 68 -17.38 47.28 -3.41
C LYS A 68 -16.59 47.94 -4.53
N SER A 69 -15.57 47.24 -5.04
CA SER A 69 -14.75 47.71 -6.17
C SER A 69 -15.33 47.39 -7.55
N GLY A 70 -16.57 46.90 -7.65
CA GLY A 70 -17.20 46.51 -8.91
C GLY A 70 -16.79 45.15 -9.45
N LEU A 71 -16.13 44.34 -8.61
CA LEU A 71 -15.61 43.02 -8.92
C LEU A 71 -16.38 41.96 -8.12
N SER A 72 -16.53 40.76 -8.69
CA SER A 72 -17.12 39.62 -7.99
C SER A 72 -16.07 38.55 -7.76
N PRO A 73 -15.75 38.22 -6.51
CA PRO A 73 -14.78 37.17 -6.21
C PRO A 73 -15.38 35.80 -6.57
N ILE A 74 -14.64 35.02 -7.38
CA ILE A 74 -14.99 33.68 -7.83
C ILE A 74 -14.27 32.64 -6.99
N ALA A 75 -12.93 32.74 -6.94
CA ALA A 75 -12.08 31.77 -6.27
C ALA A 75 -10.87 32.46 -5.62
N TYR A 76 -10.50 31.98 -4.46
CA TYR A 76 -9.20 32.29 -3.86
C TYR A 76 -8.10 31.44 -4.52
N ILE A 77 -7.03 32.07 -4.94
CA ILE A 77 -5.84 31.41 -5.43
C ILE A 77 -4.77 31.56 -4.33
N PRO A 78 -4.12 30.48 -3.87
CA PRO A 78 -3.11 30.53 -2.83
C PRO A 78 -2.06 31.65 -3.06
N ARG A 79 -1.50 32.19 -1.97
CA ARG A 79 -0.58 33.31 -1.95
C ARG A 79 -1.21 34.67 -2.22
N GLN A 80 -2.43 34.84 -1.69
CA GLN A 80 -3.15 36.10 -1.61
C GLN A 80 -3.69 36.64 -2.93
N TYR A 81 -3.98 35.75 -3.90
CA TYR A 81 -4.64 36.14 -5.15
C TYR A 81 -6.12 35.78 -5.14
N TYR A 82 -6.89 36.47 -5.96
CA TYR A 82 -8.26 36.14 -6.27
C TYR A 82 -8.50 36.12 -7.76
N LEU A 83 -9.24 35.10 -8.23
CA LEU A 83 -9.94 35.15 -9.50
C LEU A 83 -11.25 35.91 -9.30
N VAL A 84 -11.46 36.96 -10.06
CA VAL A 84 -12.64 37.81 -9.97
C VAL A 84 -13.28 38.03 -11.34
N GLN A 85 -14.57 38.31 -11.36
CA GLN A 85 -15.28 38.78 -12.55
C GLN A 85 -15.61 40.26 -12.42
N VAL A 86 -15.46 41.00 -13.53
CA VAL A 86 -15.88 42.42 -13.62
C VAL A 86 -17.43 42.45 -13.72
N ARG A 87 -18.07 43.11 -12.75
CA ARG A 87 -19.52 43.29 -12.71
C ARG A 87 -19.94 44.72 -13.13
N ASP A 88 -19.14 45.70 -12.73
CA ASP A 88 -19.36 47.09 -13.06
C ASP A 88 -18.04 47.68 -13.61
N GLU A 89 -18.00 47.83 -14.90
CA GLU A 89 -16.83 48.27 -15.63
C GLU A 89 -16.34 49.67 -15.18
N LEU A 90 -17.24 50.62 -14.95
CA LEU A 90 -16.89 51.98 -14.52
C LEU A 90 -16.34 52.00 -13.12
N VAL A 91 -16.91 51.22 -12.19
CA VAL A 91 -16.44 51.12 -10.81
C VAL A 91 -15.14 50.33 -10.75
N ALA A 92 -14.99 49.23 -11.51
CA ALA A 92 -13.81 48.43 -11.58
C ALA A 92 -12.61 49.20 -12.13
N GLN A 93 -12.79 49.95 -13.23
CA GLN A 93 -11.76 50.83 -13.81
C GLN A 93 -11.22 51.85 -12.81
N LYS A 94 -12.10 52.44 -11.98
CA LYS A 94 -11.72 53.40 -10.95
C LYS A 94 -10.95 52.80 -9.78
N ASN A 95 -11.20 51.53 -9.47
CA ASN A 95 -10.71 50.91 -8.25
C ASN A 95 -9.61 49.85 -8.46
N ILE A 96 -9.34 49.43 -9.72
CA ILE A 96 -8.35 48.38 -10.02
C ILE A 96 -6.92 48.78 -9.55
N HIS A 97 -6.64 50.08 -9.46
CA HIS A 97 -5.35 50.59 -8.95
C HIS A 97 -5.12 50.28 -7.47
N ARG A 98 -6.16 49.81 -6.74
CA ARG A 98 -6.05 49.35 -5.35
C ARG A 98 -5.54 47.90 -5.27
N CYS A 99 -5.33 47.24 -6.37
CA CYS A 99 -4.67 45.93 -6.44
C CYS A 99 -3.17 46.13 -6.70
N ILE A 100 -2.35 45.25 -6.14
CA ILE A 100 -0.90 45.26 -6.39
C ILE A 100 -0.64 44.84 -7.84
N THR A 101 -1.36 43.81 -8.30
CA THR A 101 -1.33 43.34 -9.68
C THR A 101 -2.73 42.98 -10.15
N SER A 102 -2.97 43.09 -11.45
CA SER A 102 -4.17 42.60 -12.10
C SER A 102 -3.81 42.04 -13.49
N THR A 103 -4.23 40.82 -13.79
CA THR A 103 -3.88 40.13 -15.04
C THR A 103 -5.13 39.46 -15.59
N PRO A 104 -5.48 39.65 -16.87
CA PRO A 104 -6.58 38.90 -17.50
C PRO A 104 -6.34 37.39 -17.43
N LEU A 105 -7.42 36.61 -17.19
CA LEU A 105 -7.34 35.17 -17.23
C LEU A 105 -7.19 34.68 -18.67
N LYS A 106 -6.04 34.11 -18.99
CA LYS A 106 -5.76 33.60 -20.34
C LYS A 106 -6.59 32.32 -20.60
N PRO A 107 -7.05 32.09 -21.85
CA PRO A 107 -7.83 30.89 -22.20
C PRO A 107 -7.12 29.57 -21.82
N GLU A 108 -5.81 29.47 -22.05
CA GLU A 108 -5.02 28.29 -21.72
C GLU A 108 -4.98 27.99 -20.21
N TRP A 109 -4.99 29.01 -19.36
CA TRP A 109 -5.00 28.80 -17.90
C TRP A 109 -6.32 28.27 -17.36
N LYS A 110 -7.40 28.39 -18.14
CA LYS A 110 -8.68 27.77 -17.80
C LYS A 110 -8.64 26.25 -17.92
N ILE A 111 -7.73 25.70 -18.73
CA ILE A 111 -7.57 24.28 -18.98
C ILE A 111 -6.62 23.69 -17.95
N GLU A 112 -6.98 22.61 -17.28
CA GLU A 112 -6.06 21.84 -16.45
C GLU A 112 -4.86 21.40 -17.29
N ASN A 113 -3.65 21.77 -16.87
CA ASN A 113 -2.43 21.62 -17.68
C ASN A 113 -2.22 20.19 -18.19
N TYR A 114 -2.53 19.21 -17.36
CA TYR A 114 -2.47 17.78 -17.70
C TYR A 114 -3.30 17.43 -18.94
N LEU A 115 -4.48 18.04 -19.13
CA LEU A 115 -5.39 17.74 -20.24
C LEU A 115 -4.80 18.08 -21.61
N LEU A 116 -3.87 19.05 -21.66
CA LEU A 116 -3.21 19.44 -22.91
C LEU A 116 -2.14 18.42 -23.36
N SER A 117 -1.60 17.64 -22.45
CA SER A 117 -0.63 16.58 -22.72
C SER A 117 -1.28 15.23 -23.00
N LEU A 118 -2.57 15.09 -22.70
CA LEU A 118 -3.30 13.82 -22.81
C LEU A 118 -3.44 13.40 -24.28
N LYS A 119 -3.11 12.14 -24.57
CA LYS A 119 -3.24 11.52 -25.90
C LYS A 119 -4.14 10.27 -25.84
N PRO A 120 -5.44 10.44 -25.59
CA PRO A 120 -6.35 9.31 -25.48
C PRO A 120 -6.56 8.60 -26.82
N ALA A 121 -7.01 7.35 -26.79
CA ALA A 121 -7.49 6.67 -27.98
C ALA A 121 -8.64 7.47 -28.63
N ALA A 122 -8.75 7.41 -29.97
CA ALA A 122 -9.69 8.26 -30.71
C ALA A 122 -11.17 8.05 -30.32
N ASP A 123 -11.51 6.84 -29.93
CA ASP A 123 -12.83 6.37 -29.50
C ASP A 123 -13.03 6.41 -27.97
N ALA A 124 -12.01 6.77 -27.21
CA ALA A 124 -12.13 6.88 -25.76
C ALA A 124 -13.06 8.04 -25.35
N ASP A 125 -13.93 7.80 -24.40
CA ASP A 125 -14.78 8.81 -23.77
C ASP A 125 -14.04 9.49 -22.64
N ILE A 126 -13.78 10.79 -22.80
CA ILE A 126 -13.11 11.62 -21.78
C ILE A 126 -14.14 12.45 -21.04
N THR A 127 -14.28 12.21 -19.76
CA THR A 127 -15.15 13.00 -18.88
C THR A 127 -14.43 14.24 -18.39
N LEU A 128 -15.06 15.40 -18.54
CA LEU A 128 -14.57 16.68 -18.06
C LEU A 128 -15.61 17.38 -17.19
N VAL A 129 -15.15 18.25 -16.30
CA VAL A 129 -16.00 19.15 -15.52
C VAL A 129 -15.69 20.59 -15.90
N LEU A 130 -16.67 21.30 -16.42
CA LEU A 130 -16.59 22.72 -16.72
C LEU A 130 -17.10 23.52 -15.52
N TYR A 131 -16.30 24.43 -15.02
CA TYR A 131 -16.69 25.35 -13.95
C TYR A 131 -17.03 26.69 -14.57
N ALA A 132 -18.24 27.17 -14.36
CA ALA A 132 -18.75 28.37 -14.96
C ALA A 132 -19.29 29.38 -13.94
N MET A 133 -19.37 30.63 -14.35
CA MET A 133 -20.04 31.70 -13.59
C MET A 133 -21.55 31.59 -13.62
N ARG A 134 -22.05 31.08 -14.74
CA ARG A 134 -23.49 30.84 -15.01
C ARG A 134 -23.63 29.83 -16.13
N PHE A 135 -24.77 29.15 -16.19
CA PHE A 135 -25.14 28.35 -17.36
C PHE A 135 -26.29 29.01 -18.11
N SER A 136 -25.95 29.64 -19.23
CA SER A 136 -26.93 30.12 -20.19
C SER A 136 -27.22 29.03 -21.22
N ARG A 137 -28.33 29.18 -21.95
CA ARG A 137 -28.60 28.31 -23.12
C ARG A 137 -27.47 28.43 -24.16
N ASN A 138 -26.81 29.60 -24.22
CA ASN A 138 -25.69 29.83 -25.12
C ASN A 138 -24.46 29.01 -24.68
N THR A 139 -24.15 28.93 -23.37
CA THR A 139 -23.06 28.11 -22.86
C THR A 139 -23.27 26.63 -23.17
N GLN A 140 -24.49 26.13 -22.97
CA GLN A 140 -24.84 24.75 -23.30
C GLN A 140 -24.69 24.45 -24.79
N LYS A 141 -25.18 25.39 -25.64
CA LYS A 141 -25.04 25.31 -27.09
C LYS A 141 -23.56 25.27 -27.50
N CYS A 142 -22.71 26.15 -26.94
CA CYS A 142 -21.28 26.15 -27.23
C CYS A 142 -20.63 24.81 -26.91
N VAL A 143 -21.00 24.16 -25.81
CA VAL A 143 -20.52 22.84 -25.43
C VAL A 143 -20.87 21.78 -26.46
N SER A 144 -22.14 21.76 -26.90
CA SER A 144 -22.62 20.81 -27.90
C SER A 144 -22.01 21.08 -29.28
N ASP A 145 -21.92 22.34 -29.69
CA ASP A 145 -21.34 22.75 -30.99
C ASP A 145 -19.81 22.42 -31.03
N ALA A 146 -19.16 22.41 -29.88
CA ALA A 146 -17.75 21.99 -29.75
C ALA A 146 -17.57 20.45 -29.73
N GLY A 147 -18.64 19.68 -29.89
CA GLY A 147 -18.58 18.21 -30.04
C GLY A 147 -18.56 17.42 -28.71
N ALA A 148 -19.08 17.98 -27.63
CA ALA A 148 -19.23 17.28 -26.35
C ALA A 148 -20.67 16.99 -26.02
N THR A 149 -20.92 15.89 -25.32
CA THR A 149 -22.21 15.54 -24.73
C THR A 149 -22.28 15.98 -23.29
N ILE A 150 -23.36 16.66 -22.90
CA ILE A 150 -23.58 17.03 -21.49
C ILE A 150 -24.04 15.78 -20.73
N SER A 151 -23.26 15.36 -19.75
CA SER A 151 -23.54 14.17 -18.94
C SER A 151 -24.26 14.47 -17.64
N ASN A 152 -23.97 15.63 -17.01
CA ASN A 152 -24.55 15.98 -15.72
C ASN A 152 -24.62 17.49 -15.52
N MET A 153 -25.69 17.93 -14.84
CA MET A 153 -25.89 19.32 -14.42
C MET A 153 -26.34 19.37 -12.96
N PRO A 154 -25.71 20.19 -12.11
CA PRO A 154 -26.12 20.31 -10.73
C PRO A 154 -27.48 20.95 -10.58
N THR A 155 -28.28 20.43 -9.67
CA THR A 155 -29.62 20.99 -9.34
C THR A 155 -29.54 22.01 -8.20
N THR A 156 -28.40 22.12 -7.52
CA THR A 156 -28.23 23.06 -6.40
C THR A 156 -28.04 24.49 -6.91
N PRO A 157 -28.86 25.44 -6.48
CA PRO A 157 -28.73 26.84 -6.87
C PRO A 157 -27.34 27.41 -6.50
N GLY A 158 -26.77 28.17 -7.43
CA GLY A 158 -25.43 28.79 -7.22
C GLY A 158 -24.23 27.90 -7.48
N LYS A 159 -24.41 26.62 -7.77
CA LYS A 159 -23.35 25.70 -8.21
C LYS A 159 -23.38 25.59 -9.74
N TYR A 160 -22.45 26.28 -10.39
CA TYR A 160 -22.36 26.28 -11.86
C TYR A 160 -21.24 25.37 -12.33
N ARG A 161 -21.53 24.05 -12.37
CA ARG A 161 -20.64 23.00 -12.87
C ARG A 161 -21.38 22.20 -13.94
N LEU A 162 -20.67 21.77 -14.97
CA LEU A 162 -21.26 20.99 -16.07
C LEU A 162 -20.35 19.79 -16.34
N GLY A 163 -20.86 18.59 -16.12
CA GLY A 163 -20.22 17.36 -16.55
C GLY A 163 -20.41 17.16 -18.06
N VAL A 164 -19.34 16.93 -18.80
CA VAL A 164 -19.38 16.71 -20.25
C VAL A 164 -18.53 15.49 -20.61
N ILE A 165 -18.92 14.79 -21.67
CA ILE A 165 -18.18 13.68 -22.27
C ILE A 165 -17.73 14.12 -23.66
N VAL A 166 -16.43 13.94 -23.93
CA VAL A 166 -15.78 14.30 -25.21
C VAL A 166 -15.03 13.08 -25.71
N SER A 167 -15.21 12.73 -27.00
CA SER A 167 -14.39 11.65 -27.58
C SER A 167 -12.92 12.07 -27.69
N GLY A 168 -12.00 11.11 -27.51
CA GLY A 168 -10.56 11.37 -27.49
C GLY A 168 -10.06 12.11 -28.74
N LYS A 169 -10.61 11.79 -29.91
CA LYS A 169 -10.28 12.49 -31.19
C LYS A 169 -10.66 13.97 -31.21
N ASN A 170 -11.67 14.37 -30.42
CA ASN A 170 -12.18 15.74 -30.37
C ASN A 170 -11.64 16.53 -29.17
N LEU A 171 -10.94 15.89 -28.22
CA LEU A 171 -10.54 16.49 -26.95
C LEU A 171 -9.85 17.85 -27.12
N HIS A 172 -8.77 17.91 -27.89
CA HIS A 172 -7.98 19.13 -28.04
C HIS A 172 -8.74 20.27 -28.73
N GLY A 173 -9.53 19.94 -29.77
CA GLY A 173 -10.39 20.90 -30.42
C GLY A 173 -11.48 21.45 -29.50
N PHE A 174 -12.08 20.59 -28.68
CA PHE A 174 -13.03 20.95 -27.65
C PHE A 174 -12.40 21.89 -26.61
N LEU A 175 -11.25 21.50 -26.03
CA LEU A 175 -10.55 22.32 -25.03
C LEU A 175 -10.20 23.71 -25.56
N GLN A 176 -9.69 23.80 -26.79
CA GLN A 176 -9.36 25.06 -27.43
C GLN A 176 -10.61 25.91 -27.66
N SER A 177 -11.68 25.33 -28.15
CA SER A 177 -12.93 26.06 -28.40
C SER A 177 -13.58 26.58 -27.11
N ILE A 178 -13.74 25.71 -26.12
CA ILE A 178 -14.51 26.03 -24.92
C ILE A 178 -13.76 26.94 -23.94
N SER A 179 -12.42 26.96 -23.95
CA SER A 179 -11.62 27.85 -23.11
C SER A 179 -11.82 29.33 -23.43
N HIS A 180 -12.25 29.68 -24.65
CA HIS A 180 -12.58 31.04 -25.05
C HIS A 180 -13.96 31.49 -24.56
N ASN A 181 -14.79 30.58 -24.05
CA ASN A 181 -16.10 30.95 -23.52
C ASN A 181 -15.94 31.82 -22.26
N PRO A 182 -16.53 33.04 -22.22
CA PRO A 182 -16.36 33.97 -21.11
C PRO A 182 -17.07 33.51 -19.84
N ASP A 183 -18.08 32.66 -19.94
CA ASP A 183 -18.79 32.12 -18.77
C ASP A 183 -18.00 31.02 -18.04
N ILE A 184 -17.02 30.40 -18.69
CA ILE A 184 -16.24 29.30 -18.16
C ILE A 184 -14.90 29.82 -17.62
N TYR A 185 -14.58 29.45 -16.37
CA TYR A 185 -13.34 29.87 -15.72
C TYR A 185 -12.35 28.74 -15.43
N ALA A 186 -12.82 27.46 -15.42
CA ALA A 186 -11.94 26.30 -15.29
C ALA A 186 -12.50 25.07 -16.00
N ILE A 187 -11.64 24.26 -16.59
CA ILE A 187 -11.90 22.99 -17.26
C ILE A 187 -10.98 21.96 -16.63
N ARG A 188 -11.56 20.95 -16.00
CA ARG A 188 -10.83 19.93 -15.29
C ARG A 188 -11.22 18.54 -15.75
N SER A 189 -10.33 17.58 -15.58
CA SER A 189 -10.67 16.17 -15.70
C SER A 189 -11.83 15.83 -14.77
N GLY A 190 -12.83 15.16 -15.29
CA GLY A 190 -13.94 14.61 -14.53
C GLY A 190 -13.66 13.16 -14.22
N GLY A 191 -13.50 12.81 -12.94
CA GLY A 191 -13.50 11.42 -12.51
C GLY A 191 -14.94 10.90 -12.38
N SER A 192 -15.20 9.66 -12.75
CA SER A 192 -16.35 8.93 -12.20
C SER A 192 -16.12 8.75 -10.70
N ALA A 193 -17.13 9.01 -9.88
CA ALA A 193 -17.05 8.67 -8.46
C ALA A 193 -16.90 7.15 -8.36
N ARG A 194 -15.73 6.68 -7.95
CA ARG A 194 -15.48 5.30 -7.59
C ARG A 194 -15.56 5.19 -6.09
N ILE A 195 -16.08 4.09 -5.61
CA ILE A 195 -16.00 3.72 -4.21
C ILE A 195 -14.54 3.36 -3.93
N LEU A 196 -13.94 4.01 -2.93
CA LEU A 196 -12.47 4.18 -2.86
C LEU A 196 -11.75 3.14 -1.99
N ASN A 197 -12.43 2.14 -1.44
CA ASN A 197 -11.76 1.00 -0.81
C ASN A 197 -11.26 -0.03 -1.84
N ASP A 198 -11.81 0.01 -3.03
CA ASP A 198 -11.36 -0.78 -4.18
C ASP A 198 -9.88 -0.64 -4.49
N ASN A 199 -9.27 0.50 -4.12
CA ASN A 199 -7.89 0.76 -4.51
C ASN A 199 -6.87 -0.10 -3.76
N ALA A 200 -7.02 -0.34 -2.44
CA ALA A 200 -6.04 -1.16 -1.71
C ALA A 200 -6.08 -2.61 -2.18
N SER A 201 -7.27 -3.22 -2.24
CA SER A 201 -7.45 -4.59 -2.73
C SER A 201 -7.07 -4.74 -4.20
N ALA A 202 -7.41 -3.76 -5.05
CA ALA A 202 -7.06 -3.78 -6.46
C ALA A 202 -5.55 -3.57 -6.70
N ILE A 203 -4.90 -2.68 -5.93
CA ILE A 203 -3.45 -2.47 -5.99
C ILE A 203 -2.69 -3.73 -5.59
N ILE A 204 -3.12 -4.40 -4.54
CA ILE A 204 -2.51 -5.67 -4.08
C ILE A 204 -2.72 -6.77 -5.10
N GLN A 205 -3.90 -6.84 -5.73
CA GLN A 205 -4.21 -7.92 -6.67
C GLN A 205 -3.61 -7.68 -8.06
N SER A 206 -3.66 -6.46 -8.60
CA SER A 206 -3.34 -6.19 -10.01
C SER A 206 -2.36 -5.03 -10.26
N GLY A 207 -1.81 -4.42 -9.23
CA GLY A 207 -0.74 -3.42 -9.36
C GLY A 207 -1.21 -1.96 -9.45
N ASN A 208 -0.37 -1.09 -10.03
CA ASN A 208 -0.60 0.34 -10.19
C ASN A 208 -0.31 0.78 -11.64
N PRO A 209 -1.26 1.36 -12.39
CA PRO A 209 -2.67 1.50 -11.98
C PRO A 209 -3.38 0.15 -11.83
N PRO A 210 -4.32 0.03 -10.90
CA PRO A 210 -5.03 -1.23 -10.73
C PRO A 210 -5.94 -1.51 -11.92
N THR A 211 -5.89 -2.75 -12.42
CA THR A 211 -6.70 -3.19 -13.57
C THR A 211 -7.94 -3.98 -13.18
N GLY A 212 -8.08 -4.31 -11.88
CA GLY A 212 -9.24 -5.06 -11.38
C GLY A 212 -8.93 -5.85 -10.12
N LEU A 213 -9.73 -6.87 -9.87
CA LEU A 213 -9.66 -7.79 -8.73
C LEU A 213 -9.51 -9.23 -9.24
N PRO A 214 -8.40 -9.58 -9.93
CA PRO A 214 -8.26 -10.86 -10.63
C PRO A 214 -8.33 -12.06 -9.67
N ILE A 215 -7.82 -11.93 -8.45
CA ILE A 215 -7.79 -13.01 -7.47
C ILE A 215 -9.21 -13.29 -6.93
N TRP A 216 -9.96 -12.23 -6.59
CA TRP A 216 -11.37 -12.38 -6.21
C TRP A 216 -12.22 -12.91 -7.37
N ALA A 217 -11.93 -12.52 -8.61
CA ALA A 217 -12.62 -13.05 -9.80
C ALA A 217 -12.42 -14.56 -9.99
N LYS A 218 -11.36 -15.17 -9.41
CA LYS A 218 -11.16 -16.63 -9.36
C LYS A 218 -11.94 -17.31 -8.21
N GLY A 219 -12.52 -16.54 -7.30
CA GLY A 219 -13.26 -17.04 -6.15
C GLY A 219 -12.42 -17.21 -4.88
N LEU A 220 -11.23 -16.61 -4.82
CA LEU A 220 -10.36 -16.61 -3.65
C LEU A 220 -10.66 -15.36 -2.81
N TYR A 221 -11.25 -15.56 -1.63
CA TYR A 221 -11.68 -14.52 -0.71
C TYR A 221 -11.16 -14.68 0.72
N GLY A 222 -10.31 -15.69 0.98
CA GLY A 222 -9.80 -16.06 2.30
C GLY A 222 -10.63 -17.14 3.00
N GLU A 223 -11.42 -17.93 2.26
CA GLU A 223 -12.26 -19.01 2.83
C GLU A 223 -11.40 -20.02 3.61
N GLY A 224 -11.89 -20.41 4.79
CA GLY A 224 -11.19 -21.37 5.67
C GLY A 224 -9.94 -20.82 6.36
N GLN A 225 -9.61 -19.50 6.18
CA GLN A 225 -8.46 -18.90 6.83
C GLN A 225 -8.85 -18.19 8.12
N ILE A 226 -7.99 -18.30 9.14
CA ILE A 226 -8.19 -17.67 10.44
C ILE A 226 -7.03 -16.72 10.72
N ILE A 227 -7.37 -15.44 10.87
CA ILE A 227 -6.42 -14.37 11.22
C ILE A 227 -6.61 -14.04 12.70
N ALA A 228 -5.51 -13.91 13.46
CA ALA A 228 -5.57 -13.26 14.76
C ALA A 228 -5.09 -11.82 14.64
N ASP A 229 -5.66 -10.96 15.47
CA ASP A 229 -5.22 -9.56 15.64
C ASP A 229 -5.05 -9.27 17.12
N LEU A 230 -3.80 -8.99 17.54
CA LEU A 230 -3.52 -8.46 18.86
C LEU A 230 -3.44 -6.94 18.76
N ASP A 231 -4.48 -6.28 19.25
CA ASP A 231 -4.62 -4.83 19.13
C ASP A 231 -5.46 -4.24 20.28
N THR A 232 -6.03 -3.07 20.10
CA THR A 232 -6.86 -2.35 21.08
C THR A 232 -8.26 -2.93 21.28
N GLY A 233 -8.58 -4.04 20.63
CA GLY A 233 -9.89 -4.70 20.66
C GLY A 233 -10.62 -4.65 19.32
N LEU A 234 -11.91 -4.98 19.35
CA LEU A 234 -12.78 -5.01 18.17
C LEU A 234 -14.20 -4.60 18.54
N ASP A 235 -14.78 -3.70 17.78
CA ASP A 235 -16.20 -3.40 17.76
C ASP A 235 -16.93 -4.50 16.93
N PHE A 236 -17.27 -5.60 17.60
CA PHE A 236 -17.77 -6.81 16.95
C PHE A 236 -19.23 -6.69 16.48
N ASP A 237 -19.98 -5.69 16.91
CA ASP A 237 -21.32 -5.41 16.39
C ASP A 237 -21.33 -4.39 15.23
N SER A 238 -20.15 -3.99 14.75
CA SER A 238 -20.06 -3.33 13.47
C SER A 238 -20.51 -4.26 12.33
N CYS A 239 -21.25 -3.73 11.34
CA CYS A 239 -21.71 -4.46 10.15
C CYS A 239 -20.63 -5.27 9.43
N TYR A 240 -19.36 -4.94 9.64
CA TYR A 240 -18.24 -5.63 9.03
C TYR A 240 -17.86 -6.93 9.75
N PHE A 241 -18.34 -7.12 11.01
CA PHE A 241 -17.98 -8.27 11.85
C PHE A 241 -19.18 -8.98 12.45
N ALA A 242 -20.31 -8.30 12.57
CA ALA A 242 -21.52 -8.81 13.22
C ALA A 242 -22.06 -10.10 12.60
N GLU A 243 -22.66 -10.94 13.41
CA GLU A 243 -23.50 -12.06 12.94
C GLU A 243 -24.84 -11.55 12.41
N ASP A 244 -25.56 -12.37 11.64
CA ASP A 244 -26.87 -12.01 11.10
C ASP A 244 -27.90 -11.72 12.20
N ASP A 245 -27.77 -12.37 13.34
CA ASP A 245 -28.62 -12.21 14.52
C ASP A 245 -28.02 -11.28 15.59
N TRP A 246 -26.88 -10.63 15.29
CA TRP A 246 -26.16 -9.72 16.18
C TRP A 246 -25.70 -10.34 17.51
N THR A 247 -25.56 -11.64 17.60
CA THR A 247 -25.07 -12.31 18.81
C THR A 247 -23.60 -12.03 19.05
N SER A 248 -23.25 -11.78 20.32
CA SER A 248 -21.86 -11.57 20.74
C SER A 248 -21.01 -12.82 20.56
N PRO A 249 -19.71 -12.66 20.25
CA PRO A 249 -18.78 -13.79 20.17
C PRO A 249 -18.56 -14.45 21.53
N PRO A 250 -18.09 -15.71 21.58
CA PRO A 250 -17.56 -16.31 22.80
C PRO A 250 -16.45 -15.44 23.39
N LEU A 251 -16.43 -15.26 24.72
CA LEU A 251 -15.45 -14.45 25.43
C LEU A 251 -14.52 -15.35 26.26
N ALA A 252 -13.20 -15.12 26.17
CA ALA A 252 -12.24 -15.66 27.11
C ALA A 252 -11.50 -14.51 27.82
N ILE A 253 -11.02 -14.77 29.04
CA ILE A 253 -10.34 -13.73 29.85
C ILE A 253 -8.91 -14.19 30.18
N GLY A 254 -7.96 -13.27 29.97
CA GLY A 254 -6.55 -13.51 30.17
C GLY A 254 -5.98 -14.47 29.14
N THR A 255 -4.96 -15.25 29.55
CA THR A 255 -4.30 -16.24 28.70
C THR A 255 -4.99 -17.61 28.69
N ALA A 256 -6.16 -17.74 29.30
CA ALA A 256 -6.93 -18.97 29.24
C ALA A 256 -7.39 -19.22 27.80
N THR A 257 -7.04 -20.38 27.26
CA THR A 257 -7.47 -20.77 25.92
C THR A 257 -8.97 -21.01 25.92
N GLY A 258 -9.73 -20.06 25.40
CA GLY A 258 -11.16 -20.24 25.16
C GLY A 258 -11.41 -21.17 23.98
N VAL A 259 -12.65 -21.60 23.80
CA VAL A 259 -13.06 -22.47 22.70
C VAL A 259 -13.69 -21.63 21.59
N PRO A 260 -13.04 -21.51 20.41
CA PRO A 260 -13.61 -20.78 19.29
C PRO A 260 -14.89 -21.44 18.77
N ASP A 261 -15.86 -20.62 18.39
CA ASP A 261 -17.03 -21.06 17.65
C ASP A 261 -16.80 -20.92 16.14
N TYR A 262 -16.37 -22.01 15.51
CA TYR A 262 -16.06 -22.03 14.07
C TYR A 262 -17.31 -21.90 13.19
N GLY A 263 -18.52 -22.02 13.76
CA GLY A 263 -19.78 -21.80 13.04
C GLY A 263 -20.08 -20.32 12.76
N ARG A 264 -19.44 -19.41 13.46
CA ARG A 264 -19.67 -17.98 13.31
C ARG A 264 -19.20 -17.44 11.95
N ARG A 265 -19.82 -16.35 11.53
CA ARG A 265 -19.51 -15.70 10.26
C ARG A 265 -18.10 -15.07 10.29
N LYS A 266 -17.77 -14.32 11.33
CA LYS A 266 -16.51 -13.54 11.39
C LYS A 266 -15.73 -13.78 12.68
N VAL A 267 -16.27 -13.45 13.84
CA VAL A 267 -15.53 -13.44 15.11
C VAL A 267 -15.70 -14.78 15.81
N LEU A 268 -14.65 -15.62 15.72
CA LEU A 268 -14.67 -16.97 16.29
C LEU A 268 -14.63 -16.97 17.82
N ILE A 269 -13.83 -16.07 18.37
CA ILE A 269 -13.65 -15.85 19.81
C ILE A 269 -13.07 -14.46 20.05
N TYR A 270 -13.38 -13.90 21.20
CA TYR A 270 -12.83 -12.63 21.69
C TYR A 270 -12.05 -12.92 22.98
N ASP A 271 -10.72 -12.84 22.90
CA ASP A 271 -9.83 -13.00 24.04
C ASP A 271 -9.54 -11.61 24.63
N LEU A 272 -10.14 -11.32 25.78
CA LEU A 272 -9.86 -10.15 26.55
C LEU A 272 -8.61 -10.42 27.40
N LEU A 273 -7.45 -10.03 26.90
CA LEU A 273 -6.14 -10.33 27.51
C LEU A 273 -5.94 -9.53 28.82
N TYR A 274 -6.54 -8.37 28.89
CA TYR A 274 -6.55 -7.49 30.04
C TYR A 274 -7.89 -7.57 30.75
N PRO A 275 -7.96 -7.89 32.06
CA PRO A 275 -9.21 -7.85 32.77
C PRO A 275 -9.74 -6.41 32.75
N PRO A 276 -11.01 -6.17 32.35
CA PRO A 276 -11.58 -4.85 32.33
C PRO A 276 -11.40 -4.21 33.71
N ASP A 277 -10.90 -3.00 33.75
CA ASP A 277 -10.86 -2.23 35.00
C ASP A 277 -12.28 -2.20 35.54
N GLN A 278 -12.47 -2.82 36.70
CA GLN A 278 -13.80 -2.89 37.36
C GLN A 278 -14.36 -1.49 37.67
N SER A 279 -13.53 -0.44 37.60
CA SER A 279 -13.95 0.95 37.76
C SER A 279 -14.57 1.56 36.50
N ALA A 280 -14.31 1.01 35.30
CA ALA A 280 -14.84 1.51 34.02
C ALA A 280 -16.17 0.87 33.59
N GLY A 281 -16.65 -0.16 34.28
CA GLY A 281 -18.05 -0.63 34.28
C GLY A 281 -18.58 -1.29 32.99
N THR A 282 -17.82 -1.38 31.93
CA THR A 282 -18.19 -2.07 30.69
C THR A 282 -16.92 -2.49 29.98
N GLY A 283 -16.86 -3.71 29.49
CA GLY A 283 -15.76 -4.14 28.63
C GLY A 283 -15.55 -3.12 27.50
N ASP A 284 -14.34 -2.59 27.43
CA ASP A 284 -14.00 -1.50 26.54
C ASP A 284 -13.53 -2.08 25.20
N PHE A 285 -14.47 -2.66 24.48
CA PHE A 285 -14.29 -3.32 23.20
C PHE A 285 -13.91 -2.30 22.12
N ASP A 286 -12.63 -1.90 22.11
CA ASP A 286 -12.04 -0.96 21.15
C ASP A 286 -12.56 0.48 21.22
N ASN A 287 -12.43 1.12 22.38
CA ASN A 287 -12.71 2.56 22.50
C ASN A 287 -11.69 3.43 21.74
N GLN A 288 -10.53 2.88 21.39
CA GLN A 288 -9.52 3.56 20.58
C GLN A 288 -9.84 3.52 19.09
N GLY A 289 -10.60 2.53 18.63
CA GLY A 289 -11.00 2.32 17.24
C GLY A 289 -9.87 1.82 16.32
N HIS A 290 -8.69 1.53 16.88
CA HIS A 290 -7.55 1.09 16.07
C HIS A 290 -7.69 -0.38 15.65
N GLY A 291 -7.96 -1.31 16.56
CA GLY A 291 -8.09 -2.73 16.25
C GLY A 291 -9.25 -3.03 15.30
N THR A 292 -10.41 -2.33 15.45
CA THR A 292 -11.52 -2.42 14.49
C THR A 292 -11.11 -2.02 13.09
N ALA A 293 -10.35 -0.94 12.94
CA ALA A 293 -9.88 -0.47 11.65
C ALA A 293 -8.84 -1.42 11.03
N VAL A 294 -7.96 -1.98 11.84
CA VAL A 294 -6.95 -2.98 11.47
C VAL A 294 -7.63 -4.26 10.99
N ALA A 295 -8.51 -4.85 11.81
CA ALA A 295 -9.26 -6.05 11.45
C ALA A 295 -10.12 -5.83 10.19
N GLY A 296 -10.76 -4.64 10.08
CA GLY A 296 -11.53 -4.24 8.91
C GLY A 296 -10.71 -4.26 7.62
N SER A 297 -9.47 -3.80 7.68
CA SER A 297 -8.55 -3.76 6.53
C SER A 297 -8.10 -5.17 6.09
N ALA A 298 -7.93 -6.09 7.04
CA ALA A 298 -7.55 -7.47 6.74
C ALA A 298 -8.72 -8.27 6.15
N LEU A 299 -9.88 -8.25 6.84
CA LEU A 299 -10.93 -9.24 6.62
C LEU A 299 -12.36 -8.73 6.84
N GLY A 300 -12.57 -7.43 7.09
CA GLY A 300 -13.91 -6.89 7.25
C GLY A 300 -14.82 -7.30 6.10
N SER A 301 -16.06 -7.68 6.40
CA SER A 301 -17.01 -8.19 5.42
C SER A 301 -18.39 -7.61 5.71
N TYR A 302 -18.87 -6.75 4.82
CA TYR A 302 -20.12 -6.03 5.03
C TYR A 302 -21.31 -7.00 5.06
N LEU A 303 -22.12 -6.96 6.11
CA LEU A 303 -23.14 -7.95 6.41
C LEU A 303 -24.13 -8.19 5.25
N SER A 304 -24.60 -7.14 4.59
CA SER A 304 -25.57 -7.26 3.50
C SER A 304 -24.94 -7.49 2.12
N ASP A 305 -23.61 -7.41 1.98
CA ASP A 305 -22.86 -7.69 0.75
C ASP A 305 -21.48 -8.24 1.07
N PRO A 306 -21.39 -9.48 1.61
CA PRO A 306 -20.17 -10.00 2.23
C PRO A 306 -18.96 -10.12 1.30
N LEU A 307 -19.19 -10.35 0.01
CA LEU A 307 -18.13 -10.46 -1.01
C LEU A 307 -18.20 -9.32 -2.03
N GLY A 308 -18.97 -8.27 -1.71
CA GLY A 308 -19.19 -7.15 -2.60
C GLY A 308 -17.95 -6.32 -2.87
N THR A 309 -17.87 -5.82 -4.08
CA THR A 309 -16.80 -4.89 -4.52
C THR A 309 -17.22 -3.44 -4.40
N THR A 310 -18.48 -3.16 -4.05
CA THR A 310 -19.05 -1.82 -3.92
C THR A 310 -19.06 -1.28 -2.49
N VAL A 311 -18.64 -2.12 -1.53
CA VAL A 311 -18.54 -1.82 -0.10
C VAL A 311 -17.06 -1.89 0.33
N PHE A 312 -16.77 -1.35 1.51
CA PHE A 312 -15.39 -1.28 2.03
C PHE A 312 -14.98 -2.57 2.73
N ASN A 313 -15.05 -3.70 2.03
CA ASN A 313 -14.57 -4.99 2.53
C ASN A 313 -13.05 -5.03 2.64
N GLY A 314 -12.53 -5.80 3.60
CA GLY A 314 -11.12 -6.07 3.76
C GLY A 314 -10.55 -6.91 2.62
N MET A 315 -9.23 -7.12 2.66
CA MET A 315 -8.50 -7.84 1.61
C MET A 315 -8.94 -9.31 1.45
N ALA A 316 -9.30 -9.97 2.56
CA ALA A 316 -9.78 -11.35 2.62
C ALA A 316 -11.15 -11.45 3.31
N PRO A 317 -12.25 -11.02 2.65
CA PRO A 317 -13.54 -10.85 3.31
C PRO A 317 -14.21 -12.16 3.75
N ALA A 318 -13.79 -13.33 3.27
CA ALA A 318 -14.27 -14.62 3.74
C ALA A 318 -13.44 -15.21 4.91
N ALA A 319 -12.28 -14.64 5.22
CA ALA A 319 -11.50 -15.06 6.39
C ALA A 319 -12.22 -14.72 7.70
N LYS A 320 -11.89 -15.47 8.76
CA LYS A 320 -12.44 -15.30 10.11
C LYS A 320 -11.37 -14.79 11.07
N ILE A 321 -11.80 -14.24 12.22
CA ILE A 321 -10.89 -13.59 13.17
C ILE A 321 -10.97 -14.22 14.56
N VAL A 322 -9.81 -14.36 15.19
CA VAL A 322 -9.59 -14.46 16.63
C VAL A 322 -9.12 -13.10 17.11
N VAL A 323 -9.85 -12.48 18.02
CA VAL A 323 -9.50 -11.17 18.57
C VAL A 323 -8.70 -11.34 19.85
N GLN A 324 -7.52 -10.73 19.92
CA GLN A 324 -6.72 -10.63 21.14
C GLN A 324 -6.70 -9.16 21.59
N ASP A 325 -7.63 -8.81 22.46
CA ASP A 325 -7.78 -7.45 22.98
C ASP A 325 -6.77 -7.21 24.11
N ALA A 326 -5.73 -6.46 23.80
CA ALA A 326 -4.71 -6.02 24.76
C ALA A 326 -5.04 -4.65 25.38
N GLY A 327 -6.09 -3.97 24.89
CA GLY A 327 -6.41 -2.61 25.28
C GLY A 327 -5.27 -1.61 25.02
N PHE A 328 -5.41 -0.40 25.54
CA PHE A 328 -4.34 0.62 25.45
C PHE A 328 -4.17 1.32 26.81
N GLN A 329 -2.95 1.25 27.38
CA GLN A 329 -2.62 1.85 28.66
C GLN A 329 -1.21 2.44 28.67
N THR A 330 -1.01 3.56 29.36
CA THR A 330 0.29 4.23 29.42
C THR A 330 0.79 4.50 30.84
N ASN A 331 -0.07 4.43 31.84
CA ASN A 331 0.23 4.90 33.20
C ASN A 331 0.34 3.79 34.25
N ASP A 332 -0.31 2.66 34.02
CA ASP A 332 -0.24 1.49 34.88
C ASP A 332 0.08 0.27 34.04
N CYS A 333 1.32 -0.16 34.07
CA CYS A 333 1.82 -1.32 33.33
C CYS A 333 2.03 -2.54 34.24
N ALA A 334 1.43 -2.55 35.42
CA ALA A 334 1.53 -3.67 36.35
C ALA A 334 0.71 -4.88 35.90
N ASP A 335 -0.42 -4.60 35.24
CA ASP A 335 -1.37 -5.60 34.79
C ASP A 335 -1.20 -5.90 33.28
N LEU A 336 0.01 -6.22 32.86
CA LEU A 336 0.34 -6.58 31.48
C LEU A 336 -0.45 -7.81 31.00
N PRO A 337 -0.72 -7.92 29.68
CA PRO A 337 -0.27 -7.07 28.56
C PRO A 337 -1.24 -5.95 28.24
N ALA A 338 -0.71 -4.78 27.92
CA ALA A 338 -1.48 -3.68 27.32
C ALA A 338 -0.63 -2.97 26.28
N LEU A 339 -1.20 -2.60 25.14
CA LEU A 339 -0.52 -1.72 24.19
C LEU A 339 -0.24 -0.37 24.86
N GLY A 340 0.94 0.17 24.62
CA GLY A 340 1.44 1.35 25.32
C GLY A 340 2.34 1.03 26.52
N CYS A 341 2.36 -0.22 26.97
CA CYS A 341 3.28 -0.78 27.95
C CYS A 341 4.37 -1.64 27.29
N PRO A 342 5.52 -1.92 27.99
CA PRO A 342 6.50 -2.85 27.47
C PRO A 342 5.94 -4.26 27.33
N MET A 343 5.96 -4.80 26.13
CA MET A 343 5.58 -6.18 25.83
C MET A 343 6.81 -7.06 25.97
N ILE A 344 7.00 -7.69 27.13
CA ILE A 344 8.23 -8.42 27.46
C ILE A 344 8.14 -9.93 27.26
N ASP A 345 6.94 -10.49 27.12
CA ASP A 345 6.67 -11.91 26.87
C ASP A 345 5.38 -12.06 26.06
N LEU A 346 5.52 -12.37 24.79
CA LEU A 346 4.38 -12.63 23.87
C LEU A 346 4.01 -14.12 23.80
N THR A 347 4.84 -15.00 24.34
CA THR A 347 4.69 -16.45 24.21
C THR A 347 3.29 -16.96 24.60
N PRO A 348 2.68 -16.51 25.71
CA PRO A 348 1.35 -16.97 26.09
C PRO A 348 0.27 -16.65 25.05
N PHE A 349 0.32 -15.45 24.43
CA PHE A 349 -0.68 -14.97 23.47
C PHE A 349 -0.51 -15.65 22.12
N LEU A 350 0.74 -15.82 21.66
CA LEU A 350 1.04 -16.55 20.42
C LEU A 350 0.63 -18.02 20.53
N ASN A 351 0.90 -18.68 21.68
CA ASN A 351 0.46 -20.04 21.93
C ASN A 351 -1.07 -20.16 22.02
N GLN A 352 -1.76 -19.18 22.61
CA GLN A 352 -3.21 -19.11 22.65
C GLN A 352 -3.80 -19.05 21.23
N ALA A 353 -3.30 -18.16 20.39
CA ALA A 353 -3.71 -18.02 18.99
C ALA A 353 -3.50 -19.33 18.20
N VAL A 354 -2.33 -19.97 18.33
CA VAL A 354 -2.04 -21.26 17.68
C VAL A 354 -3.02 -22.33 18.15
N ALA A 355 -3.30 -22.42 19.46
CA ALA A 355 -4.24 -23.40 20.01
C ALA A 355 -5.69 -23.17 19.55
N GLN A 356 -6.02 -21.94 19.15
CA GLN A 356 -7.32 -21.55 18.59
C GLN A 356 -7.39 -21.71 17.04
N GLY A 357 -6.38 -22.34 16.42
CA GLY A 357 -6.35 -22.64 15.00
C GLY A 357 -5.97 -21.47 14.08
N VAL A 358 -5.38 -20.42 14.63
CA VAL A 358 -4.91 -19.28 13.85
C VAL A 358 -3.76 -19.68 12.91
N ASN A 359 -3.82 -19.23 11.68
CA ASN A 359 -2.81 -19.47 10.67
C ASN A 359 -1.98 -18.23 10.36
N ILE A 360 -2.59 -17.06 10.51
CA ILE A 360 -1.97 -15.74 10.20
C ILE A 360 -2.20 -14.83 11.40
N TYR A 361 -1.14 -14.20 11.85
CA TYR A 361 -1.14 -13.32 13.02
C TYR A 361 -0.73 -11.92 12.61
N ASN A 362 -1.58 -10.94 12.88
CA ASN A 362 -1.30 -9.53 12.65
C ASN A 362 -0.74 -8.87 13.91
N SER A 363 0.30 -8.07 13.72
CA SER A 363 0.87 -7.19 14.75
C SER A 363 1.00 -5.79 14.18
N SER A 364 -0.01 -4.97 14.43
CA SER A 364 -0.08 -3.58 13.95
C SER A 364 0.50 -2.56 14.95
N TRP A 365 1.41 -2.99 15.79
CA TRP A 365 2.08 -2.21 16.83
C TRP A 365 3.58 -2.50 16.85
N GLY A 366 4.34 -1.71 17.60
CA GLY A 366 5.78 -1.89 17.78
C GLY A 366 6.34 -1.00 18.88
N ASP A 367 7.65 -1.07 19.07
CA ASP A 367 8.36 -0.30 20.09
C ASP A 367 8.16 1.21 19.88
N ARG A 368 8.07 1.95 20.98
CA ARG A 368 7.86 3.40 20.96
C ARG A 368 9.06 4.14 20.35
N GLU A 369 8.74 5.23 19.64
CA GLU A 369 9.67 6.12 18.93
C GLU A 369 10.83 6.68 19.77
N ASN A 370 10.69 6.70 21.10
CA ASN A 370 11.66 7.31 22.02
C ASN A 370 12.71 6.34 22.55
N TYR A 371 12.64 5.05 22.22
CA TYR A 371 13.61 4.06 22.65
C TYR A 371 14.48 3.66 21.47
N MET A 372 15.62 4.25 21.40
CA MET A 372 16.65 3.95 20.38
C MET A 372 17.65 2.89 20.87
N PRO A 373 18.18 2.07 19.96
CA PRO A 373 17.84 1.93 18.54
C PRO A 373 16.63 1.00 18.30
N GLN A 374 15.65 1.46 17.51
CA GLN A 374 14.41 0.72 17.25
C GLN A 374 14.61 -0.54 16.40
N ASN A 375 15.61 -0.51 15.51
CA ASN A 375 15.87 -1.57 14.53
C ASN A 375 16.65 -2.76 15.10
N THR A 376 16.59 -2.96 16.42
CA THR A 376 17.30 -4.06 17.14
C THR A 376 16.40 -5.26 17.36
N TYR A 377 17.03 -6.43 17.48
CA TYR A 377 16.38 -7.70 17.77
C TYR A 377 16.08 -7.79 19.28
N THR A 378 14.82 -7.67 19.68
CA THR A 378 14.35 -7.53 21.07
C THR A 378 13.61 -8.78 21.57
N ALA A 379 13.17 -8.81 22.83
CA ALA A 379 12.43 -9.93 23.41
C ALA A 379 11.14 -10.26 22.62
N PRO A 380 10.25 -9.31 22.27
CA PRO A 380 9.09 -9.60 21.42
C PRO A 380 9.47 -10.20 20.06
N THR A 381 10.58 -9.77 19.49
CA THR A 381 11.09 -10.32 18.22
C THR A 381 11.53 -11.78 18.37
N VAL A 382 12.19 -12.14 19.49
CA VAL A 382 12.55 -13.53 19.81
C VAL A 382 11.31 -14.40 19.90
N ASP A 383 10.30 -13.96 20.66
CA ASP A 383 9.08 -14.71 20.91
C ASP A 383 8.30 -14.98 19.60
N MET A 384 8.25 -14.00 18.72
CA MET A 384 7.60 -14.16 17.40
C MET A 384 8.40 -15.13 16.50
N ASP A 385 9.73 -14.98 16.43
CA ASP A 385 10.56 -15.90 15.66
C ASP A 385 10.48 -17.33 16.20
N GLU A 386 10.43 -17.52 17.53
CA GLU A 386 10.25 -18.81 18.18
C GLU A 386 8.86 -19.42 17.88
N ALA A 387 7.82 -18.62 17.92
CA ALA A 387 6.46 -19.08 17.62
C ALA A 387 6.35 -19.63 16.18
N VAL A 388 6.93 -18.95 15.21
CA VAL A 388 6.95 -19.39 13.79
C VAL A 388 7.86 -20.63 13.64
N TRP A 389 9.02 -20.69 14.33
CA TRP A 389 9.90 -21.83 14.29
C TRP A 389 9.20 -23.11 14.83
N ARG A 390 8.49 -22.99 15.95
CA ARG A 390 7.76 -24.10 16.57
C ARG A 390 6.52 -24.53 15.79
N ASN A 391 5.92 -23.61 15.05
CA ASN A 391 4.67 -23.80 14.30
C ASN A 391 4.88 -23.35 12.85
N PRO A 392 5.46 -24.20 11.98
CA PRO A 392 5.86 -23.78 10.62
C PRO A 392 4.73 -23.25 9.73
N GLU A 393 3.47 -23.53 10.06
CA GLU A 393 2.28 -23.05 9.33
C GLU A 393 1.74 -21.72 9.86
N PHE A 394 2.28 -21.24 10.97
CA PHE A 394 1.87 -20.01 11.64
C PHE A 394 2.68 -18.82 11.11
N LEU A 395 2.03 -17.94 10.36
CA LEU A 395 2.66 -16.77 9.76
C LEU A 395 2.39 -15.52 10.61
N ILE A 396 3.43 -14.77 10.95
CA ILE A 396 3.30 -13.49 11.64
C ILE A 396 3.66 -12.35 10.69
N ILE A 397 2.82 -11.30 10.66
CA ILE A 397 3.00 -10.10 9.84
C ILE A 397 2.98 -8.89 10.76
N CYS A 398 3.99 -8.03 10.60
CA CYS A 398 4.21 -6.90 11.49
C CYS A 398 4.30 -5.57 10.72
N ALA A 399 3.74 -4.53 11.30
CA ALA A 399 3.93 -3.15 10.82
C ALA A 399 5.39 -2.72 10.97
N ALA A 400 5.99 -2.15 9.92
CA ALA A 400 7.39 -1.72 9.92
C ALA A 400 7.69 -0.54 10.86
N GLY A 401 6.66 0.18 11.30
CA GLY A 401 6.77 1.38 12.13
C GLY A 401 6.54 2.66 11.33
N ASN A 402 6.27 3.78 12.06
CA ASN A 402 5.84 5.05 11.47
C ASN A 402 6.88 6.17 11.66
N ASN A 403 8.16 5.83 11.77
CA ASN A 403 9.26 6.75 12.10
C ASN A 403 10.12 7.16 10.89
N GLY A 404 9.61 6.92 9.65
CA GLY A 404 10.23 7.46 8.43
C GLY A 404 10.28 9.01 8.41
N PRO A 405 10.91 9.61 7.42
CA PRO A 405 11.57 9.00 6.26
C PRO A 405 13.05 8.65 6.49
N GLY A 406 13.58 8.78 7.70
CA GLY A 406 14.94 8.39 8.02
C GLY A 406 15.18 6.90 7.82
N TYR A 407 16.43 6.51 7.57
CA TYR A 407 16.84 5.10 7.56
C TYR A 407 17.02 4.57 8.99
N ASP A 408 17.04 3.23 9.10
CA ASP A 408 17.19 2.50 10.36
C ASP A 408 16.02 2.75 11.34
N THR A 409 14.83 3.01 10.78
CA THR A 409 13.58 3.32 11.49
C THR A 409 12.54 2.19 11.44
N VAL A 410 12.88 1.04 10.80
CA VAL A 410 12.10 -0.18 10.98
C VAL A 410 12.20 -0.63 12.44
N GLY A 411 11.04 -0.90 13.09
CA GLY A 411 10.97 -1.13 14.53
C GLY A 411 10.78 -2.60 14.92
N SER A 412 11.18 -2.96 16.15
CA SER A 412 10.79 -4.23 16.77
C SER A 412 9.26 -4.22 17.05
N PRO A 413 8.55 -5.38 16.91
CA PRO A 413 9.05 -6.72 16.59
C PRO A 413 9.24 -7.00 15.09
N SER A 414 8.97 -6.04 14.22
CA SER A 414 9.01 -6.17 12.75
C SER A 414 10.40 -6.53 12.19
N VAL A 415 11.46 -6.36 12.98
CA VAL A 415 12.83 -6.74 12.63
C VAL A 415 13.10 -8.26 12.74
N GLY A 416 12.12 -9.06 13.13
CA GLY A 416 12.20 -10.51 13.21
C GLY A 416 12.56 -11.16 11.87
N LYS A 417 13.27 -12.28 11.92
CA LYS A 417 13.72 -13.03 10.73
C LYS A 417 12.54 -13.73 10.07
N ASN A 418 11.71 -14.37 10.88
CA ASN A 418 10.64 -15.25 10.43
C ASN A 418 9.32 -14.50 10.15
N VAL A 419 9.18 -13.28 10.63
CA VAL A 419 8.02 -12.43 10.38
C VAL A 419 8.10 -11.74 9.01
N ILE A 420 6.96 -11.30 8.49
CA ILE A 420 6.91 -10.37 7.34
C ILE A 420 6.78 -8.96 7.88
N SER A 421 7.77 -8.12 7.60
CA SER A 421 7.79 -6.70 7.91
C SER A 421 7.17 -5.89 6.77
N VAL A 422 6.16 -5.07 7.05
CA VAL A 422 5.38 -4.38 6.01
C VAL A 422 5.44 -2.88 6.18
N GLY A 423 6.04 -2.19 5.20
CA GLY A 423 6.03 -0.74 5.07
C GLY A 423 4.79 -0.23 4.32
N ALA A 424 4.64 1.09 4.25
CA ALA A 424 3.43 1.75 3.79
C ALA A 424 3.61 2.50 2.47
N ALA A 425 2.87 2.12 1.43
CA ALA A 425 2.67 2.90 0.22
C ALA A 425 1.55 3.93 0.40
N GLN A 426 1.63 5.01 -0.38
CA GLN A 426 0.51 5.95 -0.53
C GLN A 426 -0.66 5.29 -1.27
N SER A 427 -1.81 5.96 -1.24
CA SER A 427 -2.99 5.52 -1.97
C SER A 427 -3.48 6.61 -2.91
N PRO A 428 -3.89 6.27 -4.15
CA PRO A 428 -4.57 7.20 -5.05
C PRO A 428 -5.83 7.83 -4.43
N THR A 429 -6.46 7.16 -3.49
CA THR A 429 -7.59 7.67 -2.69
C THR A 429 -7.26 8.96 -1.96
N PHE A 430 -6.02 9.12 -1.52
CA PHE A 430 -5.52 10.32 -0.82
C PHE A 430 -4.77 11.27 -1.75
N GLY A 431 -4.83 11.06 -3.06
CA GLY A 431 -4.15 11.88 -4.06
C GLY A 431 -2.68 11.53 -4.25
N GLY A 432 -2.21 10.42 -3.67
CA GLY A 432 -0.87 9.87 -3.86
C GLY A 432 -0.79 8.83 -4.97
N SER A 433 0.36 8.18 -5.07
CA SER A 433 0.63 7.07 -5.99
C SER A 433 0.94 5.81 -5.18
N ALA A 434 0.42 4.67 -5.60
CA ALA A 434 0.76 3.39 -4.97
C ALA A 434 2.23 2.97 -5.21
N ASP A 435 2.94 3.67 -6.06
CA ASP A 435 4.38 3.52 -6.29
C ASP A 435 5.24 4.51 -5.48
N SER A 436 4.61 5.33 -4.62
CA SER A 436 5.27 6.20 -3.64
C SER A 436 5.12 5.67 -2.23
N LEU A 437 6.19 5.74 -1.45
CA LEU A 437 6.13 5.51 -0.01
C LEU A 437 5.44 6.65 0.72
N THR A 438 4.73 6.33 1.79
CA THR A 438 4.33 7.35 2.75
C THR A 438 5.58 7.90 3.47
N ILE A 439 5.50 9.17 3.88
CA ILE A 439 6.64 9.81 4.54
C ILE A 439 6.99 9.15 5.89
N PHE A 440 6.00 8.57 6.55
CA PHE A 440 6.17 7.93 7.85
C PHE A 440 6.65 6.47 7.78
N SER A 441 6.59 5.79 6.62
CA SER A 441 6.95 4.37 6.52
C SER A 441 8.33 4.09 7.10
N GLY A 442 8.41 3.12 8.03
CA GLY A 442 9.68 2.65 8.59
C GLY A 442 10.59 2.09 7.50
N ARG A 443 11.87 2.44 7.54
CA ARG A 443 12.90 2.11 6.55
C ARG A 443 14.08 1.40 7.17
N GLY A 444 14.65 0.47 6.43
CA GLY A 444 15.76 -0.38 6.90
C GLY A 444 17.14 0.26 6.83
N TRP A 445 18.16 -0.44 7.18
CA TRP A 445 18.23 -1.87 7.51
C TRP A 445 18.02 -2.12 9.01
N THR A 446 17.94 -3.43 9.42
CA THR A 446 18.07 -3.79 10.83
C THR A 446 19.47 -3.46 11.35
N SER A 447 19.65 -3.44 12.67
CA SER A 447 20.94 -3.12 13.29
C SER A 447 22.05 -4.10 12.92
N ASP A 448 21.72 -5.34 12.58
CA ASP A 448 22.65 -6.38 12.10
C ASP A 448 22.78 -6.41 10.56
N GLY A 449 22.11 -5.50 9.84
CA GLY A 449 22.25 -5.32 8.38
C GLY A 449 21.30 -6.16 7.54
N ARG A 450 20.34 -6.88 8.12
CA ARG A 450 19.35 -7.66 7.37
C ARG A 450 18.37 -6.73 6.62
N ILE A 451 17.89 -7.23 5.49
CA ILE A 451 16.94 -6.53 4.65
C ILE A 451 15.57 -6.47 5.33
N LYS A 452 15.13 -5.27 5.70
CA LYS A 452 13.81 -4.93 6.22
C LYS A 452 13.47 -3.47 5.80
N PRO A 453 12.17 -3.09 5.60
CA PRO A 453 11.02 -3.99 5.63
C PRO A 453 11.15 -5.11 4.58
N ASP A 454 10.38 -6.21 4.72
CA ASP A 454 10.35 -7.23 3.66
C ASP A 454 9.59 -6.73 2.44
N LEU A 455 8.42 -6.11 2.64
CA LEU A 455 7.46 -5.75 1.60
C LEU A 455 6.76 -4.42 1.90
N ILE A 456 6.11 -3.88 0.88
CA ILE A 456 5.25 -2.71 0.98
C ILE A 456 3.81 -3.08 0.61
N ALA A 457 2.85 -2.51 1.35
CA ALA A 457 1.43 -2.57 1.03
C ALA A 457 0.78 -1.18 1.19
N PRO A 458 -0.42 -0.94 0.63
CA PRO A 458 -1.14 0.31 0.86
C PRO A 458 -1.30 0.60 2.35
N GLY A 459 -0.82 1.76 2.79
CA GLY A 459 -0.88 2.22 4.18
C GLY A 459 -1.86 3.37 4.40
N GLN A 460 -2.76 3.60 3.46
CA GLN A 460 -3.79 4.61 3.50
C GLN A 460 -5.07 4.01 2.92
N VAL A 461 -6.04 3.68 3.79
CA VAL A 461 -7.27 2.99 3.39
C VAL A 461 -8.50 3.57 4.07
N ARG A 462 -9.67 3.24 3.52
CA ARG A 462 -10.94 3.40 4.20
C ARG A 462 -11.39 2.03 4.71
N THR A 463 -11.75 1.93 5.99
CA THR A 463 -12.01 0.66 6.67
C THR A 463 -13.13 0.81 7.69
N ALA A 464 -13.51 -0.27 8.37
CA ALA A 464 -14.52 -0.27 9.43
C ALA A 464 -14.14 0.71 10.55
N ARG A 465 -15.14 1.36 11.15
CA ARG A 465 -15.01 2.28 12.27
C ARG A 465 -15.69 1.71 13.50
N SER A 466 -15.02 1.75 14.65
CA SER A 466 -15.64 1.55 15.94
C SER A 466 -16.45 2.79 16.35
N ASP A 467 -17.64 2.59 16.91
CA ASP A 467 -18.35 3.65 17.62
C ASP A 467 -18.13 3.58 19.14
N SER A 468 -17.23 2.70 19.59
CA SER A 468 -16.87 2.46 21.00
C SER A 468 -18.03 1.92 21.85
N ASN A 469 -19.00 1.25 21.23
CA ASN A 469 -20.18 0.75 21.94
C ASN A 469 -20.76 -0.52 21.28
N VAL A 470 -20.36 -1.68 21.75
CA VAL A 470 -20.82 -3.00 21.25
C VAL A 470 -22.32 -3.32 21.49
N SER A 471 -23.12 -2.32 21.76
CA SER A 471 -24.58 -2.43 21.89
C SER A 471 -25.34 -1.53 20.91
N THR A 472 -24.62 -0.92 19.97
CA THR A 472 -25.18 0.04 19.00
C THR A 472 -24.70 -0.30 17.61
N ASN A 473 -25.44 -1.16 16.91
CA ASN A 473 -25.11 -1.58 15.56
C ASN A 473 -24.71 -0.40 14.68
N ASN A 474 -23.48 -0.41 14.18
CA ASN A 474 -22.97 0.62 13.30
C ASN A 474 -22.41 0.03 11.99
N CYS A 475 -22.49 0.80 10.90
CA CYS A 475 -21.92 0.43 9.62
C CYS A 475 -20.94 1.52 9.13
N ASP A 476 -20.45 2.32 10.04
CA ASP A 476 -19.59 3.44 9.72
C ASP A 476 -18.20 3.01 9.27
N THR A 477 -17.58 3.87 8.49
CA THR A 477 -16.21 3.70 8.03
C THR A 477 -15.39 4.96 8.28
N LEU A 478 -14.07 4.80 8.40
CA LEU A 478 -13.15 5.92 8.52
C LEU A 478 -11.98 5.78 7.55
N PHE A 479 -11.30 6.89 7.28
CA PHE A 479 -10.00 6.88 6.62
C PHE A 479 -8.91 6.82 7.68
N LEU A 480 -7.99 5.85 7.52
CA LEU A 480 -6.86 5.69 8.41
C LEU A 480 -5.57 5.53 7.61
N GLN A 481 -4.44 5.92 8.22
CA GLN A 481 -3.12 5.76 7.63
C GLN A 481 -2.10 5.30 8.68
N GLY A 482 -1.17 4.47 8.25
CA GLY A 482 -0.10 3.92 9.07
C GLY A 482 0.43 2.63 8.47
N THR A 483 1.62 2.20 8.87
CA THR A 483 2.09 0.83 8.61
C THR A 483 1.23 -0.19 9.36
N SER A 484 0.54 0.24 10.42
CA SER A 484 -0.50 -0.52 11.12
C SER A 484 -1.72 -0.86 10.25
N ILE A 485 -1.86 -0.20 9.09
CA ILE A 485 -2.88 -0.51 8.07
C ILE A 485 -2.30 -1.34 6.93
N SER A 486 -1.02 -1.14 6.59
CA SER A 486 -0.34 -1.97 5.59
C SER A 486 -0.20 -3.43 6.03
N SER A 487 0.09 -3.65 7.32
CA SER A 487 0.22 -4.99 7.91
C SER A 487 -1.05 -5.85 7.73
N PRO A 488 -2.25 -5.41 8.13
CA PRO A 488 -3.46 -6.20 7.95
C PRO A 488 -3.85 -6.39 6.47
N VAL A 489 -3.57 -5.44 5.58
CA VAL A 489 -3.74 -5.64 4.13
C VAL A 489 -2.85 -6.79 3.65
N ALA A 490 -1.60 -6.88 4.12
CA ALA A 490 -0.70 -8.00 3.82
C ALA A 490 -1.16 -9.31 4.48
N CYS A 491 -1.79 -9.27 5.66
CA CYS A 491 -2.42 -10.45 6.28
C CYS A 491 -3.53 -11.01 5.39
N GLY A 492 -4.42 -10.16 4.91
CA GLY A 492 -5.47 -10.57 3.97
C GLY A 492 -4.89 -11.12 2.67
N ALA A 493 -3.86 -10.48 2.09
CA ALA A 493 -3.16 -11.01 0.91
C ALA A 493 -2.57 -12.40 1.16
N SER A 494 -1.98 -12.62 2.34
CA SER A 494 -1.43 -13.92 2.76
C SER A 494 -2.52 -14.97 2.94
N ALA A 495 -3.71 -14.57 3.40
CA ALA A 495 -4.87 -15.46 3.50
C ALA A 495 -5.32 -15.94 2.11
N LEU A 496 -5.34 -15.06 1.09
CA LEU A 496 -5.65 -15.46 -0.29
C LEU A 496 -4.62 -16.44 -0.85
N ILE A 497 -3.32 -16.22 -0.59
CA ILE A 497 -2.26 -17.16 -1.00
C ILE A 497 -2.43 -18.51 -0.28
N ARG A 498 -2.72 -18.49 1.02
CA ARG A 498 -2.91 -19.73 1.77
C ARG A 498 -4.11 -20.52 1.27
N GLU A 499 -5.23 -19.84 1.00
CA GLU A 499 -6.42 -20.44 0.37
C GLU A 499 -6.08 -21.07 -0.97
N TYR A 500 -5.30 -20.40 -1.83
CA TYR A 500 -4.84 -20.93 -3.12
C TYR A 500 -4.17 -22.31 -2.99
N PHE A 501 -3.30 -22.50 -2.00
CA PHE A 501 -2.67 -23.81 -1.75
C PHE A 501 -3.62 -24.79 -1.10
N THR A 502 -4.38 -24.38 -0.10
CA THR A 502 -5.28 -25.29 0.64
C THR A 502 -6.48 -25.74 -0.19
N GLU A 503 -6.85 -25.00 -1.22
CA GLU A 503 -7.86 -25.40 -2.20
C GLU A 503 -7.29 -26.18 -3.40
N GLY A 504 -5.95 -26.31 -3.49
CA GLY A 504 -5.27 -27.11 -4.51
C GLY A 504 -5.23 -26.47 -5.90
N TRP A 505 -5.12 -25.13 -5.98
CA TRP A 505 -4.89 -24.44 -7.27
C TRP A 505 -3.48 -24.72 -7.81
N TYR A 506 -2.47 -24.77 -6.93
CA TYR A 506 -1.12 -25.19 -7.32
C TYR A 506 -1.07 -26.72 -7.51
N PRO A 507 -0.33 -27.26 -8.54
CA PRO A 507 0.51 -26.55 -9.51
C PRO A 507 -0.18 -26.17 -10.83
N THR A 508 -1.44 -26.57 -11.03
CA THR A 508 -2.09 -26.50 -12.35
C THR A 508 -2.76 -25.17 -12.68
N GLY A 509 -2.91 -24.27 -11.70
CA GLY A 509 -3.66 -23.03 -11.85
C GLY A 509 -5.18 -23.23 -11.94
N VAL A 510 -5.65 -24.45 -11.67
CA VAL A 510 -7.07 -24.84 -11.62
C VAL A 510 -7.35 -25.54 -10.29
N LYS A 511 -8.43 -25.14 -9.63
CA LYS A 511 -8.85 -25.70 -8.34
C LYS A 511 -9.05 -27.22 -8.45
N ASN A 512 -8.27 -27.98 -7.69
CA ASN A 512 -8.35 -29.44 -7.60
C ASN A 512 -8.00 -29.90 -6.18
N ALA A 513 -8.98 -30.41 -5.47
CA ALA A 513 -8.80 -30.85 -4.09
C ALA A 513 -7.71 -31.93 -3.90
N ALA A 514 -7.37 -32.70 -4.95
CA ALA A 514 -6.28 -33.67 -4.88
C ALA A 514 -4.89 -33.01 -4.77
N ASN A 515 -4.77 -31.74 -5.13
CA ASN A 515 -3.55 -30.93 -5.04
C ASN A 515 -3.49 -30.10 -3.74
N ALA A 516 -4.52 -30.18 -2.89
CA ALA A 516 -4.60 -29.39 -1.66
C ALA A 516 -3.41 -29.68 -0.73
N THR A 517 -2.76 -28.63 -0.28
CA THR A 517 -1.62 -28.72 0.63
C THR A 517 -1.63 -27.55 1.61
N THR A 518 -1.12 -27.77 2.80
CA THR A 518 -1.00 -26.70 3.80
C THR A 518 0.40 -26.08 3.69
N PRO A 519 0.51 -24.83 3.24
CA PRO A 519 1.79 -24.16 3.06
C PRO A 519 2.40 -23.76 4.41
N THR A 520 3.74 -23.79 4.49
CA THR A 520 4.47 -23.18 5.60
C THR A 520 4.45 -21.64 5.52
N ALA A 521 4.73 -20.97 6.63
CA ALA A 521 4.95 -19.51 6.68
C ALA A 521 6.08 -19.09 5.71
N ALA A 522 7.15 -19.89 5.64
CA ALA A 522 8.26 -19.67 4.71
C ALA A 522 7.80 -19.70 3.25
N LEU A 523 6.91 -20.63 2.88
CA LEU A 523 6.36 -20.69 1.52
C LEU A 523 5.50 -19.47 1.20
N ILE A 524 4.59 -19.06 2.09
CA ILE A 524 3.76 -17.87 1.87
C ILE A 524 4.65 -16.63 1.72
N LYS A 525 5.64 -16.47 2.59
CA LYS A 525 6.63 -15.38 2.51
C LYS A 525 7.39 -15.42 1.17
N ALA A 526 7.87 -16.58 0.75
CA ALA A 526 8.58 -16.75 -0.52
C ALA A 526 7.72 -16.39 -1.74
N VAL A 527 6.45 -16.77 -1.74
CA VAL A 527 5.48 -16.45 -2.82
C VAL A 527 5.24 -14.95 -2.90
N LEU A 528 5.02 -14.27 -1.77
CA LEU A 528 4.84 -12.82 -1.71
C LEU A 528 6.08 -12.07 -2.23
N LEU A 529 7.27 -12.46 -1.77
CA LEU A 529 8.53 -11.85 -2.19
C LEU A 529 8.82 -12.07 -3.67
N ASN A 530 8.53 -13.26 -4.18
CA ASN A 530 8.74 -13.62 -5.58
C ASN A 530 7.87 -12.79 -6.53
N GLY A 531 6.61 -12.54 -6.16
CA GLY A 531 5.67 -11.74 -6.95
C GLY A 531 5.80 -10.24 -6.77
N ALA A 532 6.51 -9.75 -5.75
CA ALA A 532 6.61 -8.34 -5.43
C ALA A 532 7.18 -7.51 -6.60
N VAL A 533 6.71 -6.27 -6.74
CA VAL A 533 7.09 -5.36 -7.82
C VAL A 533 7.80 -4.13 -7.28
N HIS A 534 8.77 -3.64 -8.04
CA HIS A 534 9.42 -2.36 -7.77
C HIS A 534 8.43 -1.20 -7.86
N MET A 535 8.51 -0.28 -6.92
CA MET A 535 7.74 0.95 -6.90
C MET A 535 8.46 2.00 -7.75
N SER A 536 7.86 2.42 -8.87
CA SER A 536 8.52 3.25 -9.89
C SER A 536 8.97 4.63 -9.41
N GLU A 537 8.46 5.11 -8.26
CA GLU A 537 8.88 6.37 -7.63
C GLU A 537 9.97 6.19 -6.57
N VAL A 538 10.43 4.95 -6.31
CA VAL A 538 11.60 4.66 -5.49
C VAL A 538 12.85 4.64 -6.37
N ALA A 539 13.89 5.37 -5.95
CA ALA A 539 15.03 5.66 -6.83
C ALA A 539 15.90 4.45 -7.17
N SER A 540 15.97 3.46 -6.29
CA SER A 540 16.81 2.27 -6.46
C SER A 540 15.95 1.02 -6.62
N PRO A 541 16.32 0.06 -7.48
CA PRO A 541 15.59 -1.19 -7.58
C PRO A 541 15.72 -2.01 -6.27
N PRO A 542 14.73 -2.91 -5.97
CA PRO A 542 14.82 -3.81 -4.83
C PRO A 542 15.93 -4.87 -5.00
N PRO A 543 16.49 -5.36 -3.86
CA PRO A 543 16.15 -4.94 -2.51
C PRO A 543 16.84 -3.63 -2.12
N ASN A 544 16.10 -2.76 -1.45
CA ASN A 544 16.62 -1.49 -0.96
C ASN A 544 16.03 -1.12 0.41
N ARG A 545 16.57 -0.06 1.04
CA ARG A 545 16.17 0.37 2.39
C ARG A 545 14.75 0.92 2.48
N ASP A 546 14.21 1.38 1.36
CA ASP A 546 12.92 2.06 1.29
C ASP A 546 11.77 1.06 1.16
N GLU A 547 11.84 0.13 0.21
CA GLU A 547 10.76 -0.80 -0.13
C GLU A 547 11.05 -2.27 0.14
N GLY A 548 12.23 -2.61 0.70
CA GLY A 548 12.65 -3.99 0.85
C GLY A 548 12.70 -4.69 -0.50
N TRP A 549 11.88 -5.74 -0.67
CA TRP A 549 11.77 -6.49 -1.93
C TRP A 549 10.72 -5.93 -2.90
N GLY A 550 10.03 -4.86 -2.51
CA GLY A 550 9.02 -4.19 -3.34
C GLY A 550 7.60 -4.29 -2.77
N ARG A 551 6.62 -3.84 -3.57
CA ARG A 551 5.21 -3.83 -3.21
C ARG A 551 4.56 -5.17 -3.58
N ILE A 552 3.69 -5.67 -2.70
CA ILE A 552 2.90 -6.89 -2.93
C ILE A 552 2.08 -6.79 -4.23
N HIS A 553 2.09 -7.89 -5.02
CA HIS A 553 1.33 -8.01 -6.27
C HIS A 553 0.90 -9.46 -6.46
N LEU A 554 -0.36 -9.77 -6.14
CA LEU A 554 -0.83 -11.15 -6.09
C LEU A 554 -0.94 -11.83 -7.46
N ASP A 555 -1.29 -11.09 -8.49
CA ASP A 555 -1.37 -11.61 -9.87
C ASP A 555 0.02 -12.08 -10.39
N ASN A 556 1.10 -11.46 -9.88
CA ASN A 556 2.46 -11.93 -10.11
C ASN A 556 2.88 -13.06 -9.16
N SER A 557 2.25 -13.16 -8.01
CA SER A 557 2.60 -14.14 -6.96
C SER A 557 2.01 -15.51 -7.22
N LEU A 558 0.85 -15.57 -7.85
CA LEU A 558 0.07 -16.79 -8.09
C LEU A 558 0.08 -17.14 -9.58
N TYR A 559 -0.15 -18.40 -9.88
CA TYR A 559 -0.32 -18.89 -11.25
C TYR A 559 -1.74 -19.42 -11.44
N PHE A 560 -2.39 -19.00 -12.51
CA PHE A 560 -3.64 -19.57 -12.98
C PHE A 560 -3.50 -20.09 -14.41
N GLU A 561 -4.30 -21.08 -14.79
CA GLU A 561 -4.26 -21.63 -16.14
C GLU A 561 -4.42 -20.52 -17.21
N GLY A 562 -3.46 -20.43 -18.12
CA GLY A 562 -3.41 -19.43 -19.19
C GLY A 562 -2.51 -18.23 -18.90
N ASP A 563 -1.98 -18.08 -17.69
CA ASP A 563 -1.04 -17.01 -17.38
C ASP A 563 0.31 -17.23 -18.07
N ALA A 564 0.94 -16.14 -18.53
CA ALA A 564 2.28 -16.18 -19.11
C ALA A 564 3.36 -16.42 -18.04
N ARG A 565 3.12 -16.00 -16.82
CA ARG A 565 4.01 -16.21 -15.68
C ARG A 565 3.61 -17.49 -14.93
N HIS A 566 4.53 -18.43 -14.84
CA HIS A 566 4.36 -19.65 -14.04
C HIS A 566 5.09 -19.55 -12.72
N ILE A 567 4.68 -20.38 -11.74
CA ILE A 567 5.43 -20.58 -10.50
C ILE A 567 5.76 -22.06 -10.31
N ILE A 568 6.97 -22.32 -9.82
CA ILE A 568 7.38 -23.61 -9.24
C ILE A 568 7.61 -23.37 -7.77
N ALA A 569 6.90 -24.09 -6.91
CA ALA A 569 6.95 -23.93 -5.46
C ALA A 569 7.39 -25.24 -4.80
N VAL A 570 8.38 -25.15 -3.94
CA VAL A 570 8.91 -26.26 -3.14
C VAL A 570 8.80 -25.86 -1.67
N ASP A 571 8.21 -26.72 -0.85
CA ASP A 571 8.05 -26.52 0.59
C ASP A 571 8.60 -27.75 1.33
N LYS A 572 9.78 -27.62 1.88
CA LYS A 572 10.51 -28.70 2.57
C LYS A 572 10.53 -28.43 4.07
N ARG A 573 9.83 -29.27 4.81
CA ARG A 573 9.89 -29.28 6.27
C ARG A 573 11.04 -30.16 6.72
N ASP A 574 11.78 -29.76 7.77
CA ASP A 574 12.81 -30.59 8.44
C ASP A 574 13.81 -31.26 7.48
N TYR A 575 14.20 -30.58 6.39
CA TYR A 575 14.96 -31.18 5.31
C TYR A 575 16.44 -31.39 5.64
N PHE A 576 17.13 -30.34 6.07
CA PHE A 576 18.54 -30.42 6.40
C PHE A 576 18.76 -30.80 7.86
N THR A 577 19.39 -31.95 8.10
CA THR A 577 19.68 -32.46 9.44
C THR A 577 21.16 -32.34 9.83
N THR A 578 22.05 -32.08 8.86
CA THR A 578 23.48 -31.84 9.07
C THR A 578 24.04 -30.83 8.08
N SER A 579 25.06 -30.09 8.44
CA SER A 579 25.77 -29.15 7.56
C SER A 579 26.49 -29.81 6.37
N THR A 580 26.71 -31.12 6.43
CA THR A 580 27.38 -31.90 5.36
C THR A 580 26.41 -32.64 4.46
N GLN A 581 25.11 -32.46 4.66
CA GLN A 581 24.09 -33.07 3.81
C GLN A 581 24.21 -32.57 2.36
N ALA A 582 23.97 -33.46 1.41
CA ALA A 582 23.98 -33.11 0.00
C ALA A 582 22.97 -31.97 -0.29
N PRO A 583 23.30 -31.05 -1.20
CA PRO A 583 22.39 -29.99 -1.60
C PRO A 583 21.06 -30.52 -2.13
N TYR A 584 19.98 -29.79 -1.87
CA TYR A 584 18.75 -29.94 -2.64
C TYR A 584 18.97 -29.33 -4.03
N THR A 585 18.65 -30.05 -5.10
CA THR A 585 18.81 -29.56 -6.47
C THR A 585 17.51 -29.65 -7.25
N LEU A 586 17.26 -28.64 -8.09
CA LEU A 586 16.13 -28.55 -9.01
C LEU A 586 16.61 -27.93 -10.31
N GLU A 587 16.06 -28.38 -11.46
CA GLU A 587 16.32 -27.74 -12.74
C GLU A 587 15.01 -27.13 -13.31
N PHE A 588 15.15 -25.95 -13.90
CA PHE A 588 14.08 -25.31 -14.66
C PHE A 588 14.58 -24.82 -16.01
N ARG A 589 13.66 -24.68 -16.95
CA ARG A 589 13.92 -24.10 -18.27
C ARG A 589 13.26 -22.74 -18.37
N ALA A 590 14.02 -21.73 -18.68
CA ALA A 590 13.59 -20.38 -19.03
C ALA A 590 13.29 -20.30 -20.53
N LEU A 591 12.14 -19.74 -20.91
CA LEU A 591 11.62 -19.75 -22.28
C LEU A 591 11.88 -18.45 -23.05
N GLY A 592 12.11 -17.33 -22.32
CA GLY A 592 12.53 -16.05 -22.90
C GLY A 592 11.38 -15.15 -23.36
N ASN A 593 10.15 -15.44 -22.98
CA ASN A 593 9.05 -14.53 -23.23
C ASN A 593 9.03 -13.40 -22.19
N ALA A 594 9.11 -12.16 -22.67
CA ALA A 594 9.13 -10.98 -21.82
C ALA A 594 7.82 -10.77 -21.04
N ASP A 595 6.70 -11.30 -21.53
CA ASP A 595 5.38 -11.16 -20.85
C ASP A 595 5.32 -11.87 -19.49
N GLY A 596 6.17 -12.90 -19.27
CA GLY A 596 6.32 -13.56 -17.97
C GLY A 596 7.09 -12.74 -16.91
N GLY A 597 7.63 -11.58 -17.29
CA GLY A 597 8.44 -10.72 -16.42
C GLY A 597 9.83 -11.30 -16.11
N ALA A 598 10.55 -10.67 -15.18
CA ALA A 598 11.84 -11.18 -14.71
C ALA A 598 11.67 -12.54 -14.03
N ILE A 599 12.65 -13.44 -14.23
CA ILE A 599 12.67 -14.72 -13.54
C ILE A 599 13.27 -14.51 -12.16
N LYS A 600 12.49 -14.77 -11.13
CA LYS A 600 12.91 -14.66 -9.74
C LYS A 600 12.98 -16.05 -9.12
N ILE A 601 14.09 -16.33 -8.47
CA ILE A 601 14.33 -17.55 -7.70
C ILE A 601 14.50 -17.11 -6.24
N THR A 602 13.53 -17.45 -5.38
CA THR A 602 13.44 -16.94 -4.00
C THR A 602 13.50 -18.11 -3.04
N LEU A 603 14.53 -18.12 -2.19
CA LEU A 603 14.71 -19.04 -1.08
C LEU A 603 14.34 -18.31 0.22
N VAL A 604 13.52 -18.95 1.04
CA VAL A 604 13.15 -18.47 2.39
C VAL A 604 13.22 -19.65 3.36
N TRP A 605 13.73 -19.43 4.53
CA TRP A 605 13.65 -20.41 5.60
C TRP A 605 13.22 -19.77 6.91
N THR A 606 12.44 -20.53 7.68
CA THR A 606 12.16 -20.20 9.08
C THR A 606 13.40 -20.56 9.87
N ASP A 607 14.12 -19.56 10.33
CA ASP A 607 15.38 -19.75 11.05
C ASP A 607 15.15 -19.90 12.56
N TYR A 608 16.02 -20.62 13.25
CA TYR A 608 15.99 -20.74 14.70
C TYR A 608 16.08 -19.37 15.38
N PRO A 609 15.29 -19.09 16.44
CA PRO A 609 15.29 -17.78 17.10
C PRO A 609 16.67 -17.44 17.66
N ALA A 610 17.09 -16.18 17.45
CA ALA A 610 18.41 -15.73 17.90
C ALA A 610 18.39 -15.30 19.37
N ASN A 611 19.58 -15.25 19.96
CA ASN A 611 19.76 -14.57 21.23
C ASN A 611 19.74 -13.05 21.01
N PRO A 612 18.94 -12.26 21.75
CA PRO A 612 18.86 -10.81 21.57
C PRO A 612 20.18 -10.07 21.86
N ALA A 613 21.14 -10.71 22.53
CA ALA A 613 22.50 -10.18 22.73
C ALA A 613 23.45 -10.50 21.57
N ALA A 614 23.03 -11.28 20.56
CA ALA A 614 23.87 -11.60 19.41
C ALA A 614 24.03 -10.38 18.48
N THR A 615 25.22 -10.22 17.92
CA THR A 615 25.50 -9.15 16.94
C THR A 615 24.82 -9.43 15.59
N ILE A 616 24.66 -10.70 15.23
CA ILE A 616 24.00 -11.19 14.02
C ILE A 616 22.89 -12.13 14.46
N ALA A 617 21.71 -11.92 13.96
CA ALA A 617 20.53 -12.71 14.33
C ALA A 617 20.41 -14.04 13.57
N LEU A 618 21.06 -14.20 12.42
CA LEU A 618 21.02 -15.45 11.65
C LEU A 618 21.70 -16.59 12.44
N VAL A 619 21.02 -17.72 12.56
CA VAL A 619 21.49 -18.91 13.31
C VAL A 619 21.84 -20.05 12.34
N ASN A 620 20.87 -20.48 11.52
CA ASN A 620 21.11 -21.44 10.46
C ASN A 620 21.24 -20.70 9.13
N ASP A 621 22.30 -20.98 8.41
CA ASP A 621 22.66 -20.31 7.15
C ASP A 621 22.52 -21.29 5.98
N LEU A 622 21.66 -20.95 5.01
CA LEU A 622 21.45 -21.69 3.77
C LEU A 622 21.85 -20.83 2.57
N ASP A 623 22.65 -21.39 1.66
CA ASP A 623 23.06 -20.74 0.42
C ASP A 623 22.16 -21.12 -0.76
N LEU A 624 21.68 -20.14 -1.51
CA LEU A 624 21.09 -20.29 -2.84
C LEU A 624 22.15 -20.12 -3.93
N THR A 625 22.26 -21.08 -4.81
CA THR A 625 23.10 -21.00 -6.01
C THR A 625 22.28 -21.33 -7.23
N VAL A 626 22.39 -20.52 -8.30
CA VAL A 626 21.77 -20.78 -9.60
C VAL A 626 22.87 -20.84 -10.66
N THR A 627 22.90 -21.92 -11.43
CA THR A 627 23.95 -22.18 -12.41
C THR A 627 23.34 -22.49 -13.77
N ASP A 628 23.89 -21.92 -14.84
CA ASP A 628 23.57 -22.38 -16.20
C ASP A 628 23.98 -23.83 -16.36
N ALA A 629 23.01 -24.71 -16.59
CA ALA A 629 23.24 -26.15 -16.66
C ALA A 629 24.13 -26.58 -17.82
N ASN A 630 24.25 -25.77 -18.89
CA ASN A 630 25.06 -26.09 -20.07
C ASN A 630 26.54 -25.72 -19.88
N THR A 631 26.81 -24.60 -19.21
CA THR A 631 28.17 -24.08 -19.07
C THR A 631 28.82 -24.45 -17.74
N SER A 632 28.02 -24.60 -16.69
CA SER A 632 28.43 -24.84 -15.28
C SER A 632 29.43 -23.82 -14.73
N THR A 633 29.73 -22.76 -15.49
CA THR A 633 30.67 -21.69 -15.13
C THR A 633 29.98 -20.39 -14.76
N THR A 634 28.73 -20.20 -15.22
CA THR A 634 27.90 -19.04 -14.86
C THR A 634 27.17 -19.34 -13.56
N ILE A 635 27.65 -18.77 -12.47
CA ILE A 635 27.13 -19.03 -11.12
C ILE A 635 26.62 -17.74 -10.53
N PHE A 636 25.32 -17.71 -10.20
CA PHE A 636 24.67 -16.64 -9.43
C PHE A 636 24.49 -17.09 -8.00
N LEU A 637 24.86 -16.24 -7.05
CA LEU A 637 24.62 -16.43 -5.62
C LEU A 637 23.46 -15.55 -5.17
N GLY A 638 22.74 -15.99 -4.13
CA GLY A 638 21.66 -15.21 -3.53
C GLY A 638 22.09 -13.80 -3.13
N ASN A 639 21.18 -12.84 -3.30
CA ASN A 639 21.33 -11.45 -2.86
C ASN A 639 22.51 -10.68 -3.48
N ARG A 640 22.90 -11.02 -4.70
CA ARG A 640 23.99 -10.35 -5.44
C ARG A 640 23.42 -9.63 -6.65
N PHE A 641 23.26 -8.32 -6.58
CA PHE A 641 22.59 -7.52 -7.60
C PHE A 641 23.48 -6.40 -8.16
N ASP A 642 23.25 -6.04 -9.41
CA ASP A 642 23.76 -4.83 -10.03
C ASP A 642 22.85 -3.61 -9.74
N ALA A 643 23.24 -2.46 -10.27
CA ALA A 643 22.48 -1.22 -10.10
C ALA A 643 21.08 -1.25 -10.78
N SER A 644 20.81 -2.24 -11.64
CA SER A 644 19.51 -2.45 -12.31
C SER A 644 18.64 -3.46 -11.58
N GLY A 645 19.10 -4.05 -10.47
CA GLY A 645 18.41 -5.07 -9.70
C GLY A 645 18.51 -6.49 -10.28
N ASN A 646 19.33 -6.72 -11.31
CA ASN A 646 19.58 -8.06 -11.82
C ASN A 646 20.75 -8.71 -11.09
N SER A 647 20.69 -10.04 -10.95
CA SER A 647 21.76 -10.78 -10.30
C SER A 647 23.05 -10.78 -11.11
N ILE A 648 24.19 -10.67 -10.41
CA ILE A 648 25.54 -10.71 -10.96
C ILE A 648 26.22 -12.05 -10.67
N ILE A 649 27.14 -12.43 -11.58
CA ILE A 649 27.89 -13.67 -11.46
C ILE A 649 28.96 -13.55 -10.35
N GLY A 650 29.09 -14.61 -9.56
CA GLY A 650 30.13 -14.76 -8.54
C GLY A 650 29.91 -13.87 -7.31
N GLY A 651 30.98 -13.65 -6.56
CA GLY A 651 30.98 -12.92 -5.29
C GLY A 651 31.04 -13.85 -4.09
N SER A 652 30.55 -13.36 -2.93
CA SER A 652 30.42 -14.15 -1.70
C SER A 652 28.95 -14.39 -1.38
N PRO A 653 28.60 -15.54 -0.78
CA PRO A 653 27.26 -15.81 -0.28
C PRO A 653 26.79 -14.77 0.72
N ASP A 654 25.48 -14.64 0.89
CA ASP A 654 24.86 -13.86 1.97
C ASP A 654 24.98 -14.64 3.28
N THR A 655 25.32 -14.00 4.36
CA THR A 655 25.49 -14.61 5.70
C THR A 655 24.66 -13.89 6.76
N LEU A 656 23.70 -13.07 6.33
CA LEU A 656 22.92 -12.22 7.22
C LEU A 656 21.40 -12.51 7.13
N ASN A 657 20.90 -12.78 5.92
CA ASN A 657 19.47 -12.89 5.68
C ASN A 657 19.01 -14.35 5.63
N ASN A 658 17.78 -14.61 6.14
CA ASN A 658 17.07 -15.87 5.93
C ASN A 658 16.15 -15.82 4.71
N VAL A 659 16.44 -14.90 3.80
CA VAL A 659 15.85 -14.73 2.48
C VAL A 659 16.96 -14.53 1.47
N GLU A 660 17.03 -15.38 0.46
CA GLU A 660 17.94 -15.20 -0.66
C GLU A 660 17.22 -15.21 -1.99
N MET A 661 17.62 -14.32 -2.89
CA MET A 661 16.99 -14.21 -4.20
C MET A 661 18.02 -14.08 -5.31
N VAL A 662 17.73 -14.76 -6.44
CA VAL A 662 18.39 -14.55 -7.72
C VAL A 662 17.37 -14.02 -8.72
N ILE A 663 17.70 -12.94 -9.43
CA ILE A 663 16.83 -12.30 -10.42
C ILE A 663 17.52 -12.32 -11.77
N LEU A 664 16.90 -12.98 -12.75
CA LEU A 664 17.37 -13.02 -14.14
C LEU A 664 16.43 -12.18 -15.01
N PRO A 665 16.96 -11.50 -16.06
CA PRO A 665 16.13 -10.72 -16.97
C PRO A 665 15.02 -11.54 -17.63
N ALA A 666 13.90 -10.89 -17.97
CA ALA A 666 12.70 -11.53 -18.54
C ALA A 666 12.98 -12.28 -19.87
N ASN A 667 13.95 -11.83 -20.66
CA ASN A 667 14.33 -12.46 -21.93
C ASN A 667 15.37 -13.57 -21.78
N THR A 668 15.63 -14.04 -20.56
CA THR A 668 16.57 -15.14 -20.29
C THR A 668 16.05 -16.44 -20.92
N ILE A 669 16.94 -17.14 -21.67
CA ILE A 669 16.67 -18.43 -22.28
C ILE A 669 17.72 -19.44 -21.81
N GLY A 670 17.32 -20.64 -21.46
CA GLY A 670 18.25 -21.70 -21.11
C GLY A 670 17.74 -22.62 -20.02
N THR A 671 18.53 -23.61 -19.65
CA THR A 671 18.27 -24.51 -18.53
C THR A 671 19.17 -24.11 -17.37
N PHE A 672 18.57 -23.92 -16.21
CA PHE A 672 19.28 -23.51 -15.00
C PHE A 672 19.10 -24.56 -13.92
N ARG A 673 20.18 -24.83 -13.19
CA ARG A 673 20.18 -25.68 -12.01
C ARG A 673 20.23 -24.81 -10.77
N ILE A 674 19.31 -25.04 -9.86
CA ILE A 674 19.27 -24.47 -8.53
C ILE A 674 19.91 -25.46 -7.56
N SER A 675 20.67 -24.93 -6.62
CA SER A 675 21.23 -25.69 -5.51
C SER A 675 20.95 -24.91 -4.20
N VAL A 676 20.27 -25.54 -3.25
CA VAL A 676 20.13 -25.05 -1.89
C VAL A 676 20.97 -25.95 -1.00
N LYS A 677 21.89 -25.38 -0.24
CA LYS A 677 22.78 -26.13 0.66
C LYS A 677 22.89 -25.45 2.02
N PRO A 678 23.09 -26.20 3.11
CA PRO A 678 23.44 -25.60 4.37
C PRO A 678 24.90 -25.11 4.33
N ALA A 679 25.11 -23.80 4.49
CA ALA A 679 26.43 -23.21 4.70
C ALA A 679 26.86 -23.40 6.16
N HIS A 680 25.92 -23.15 7.08
CA HIS A 680 26.13 -23.36 8.52
C HIS A 680 24.80 -23.78 9.15
N LEU A 681 24.80 -24.87 9.91
CA LEU A 681 23.61 -25.42 10.56
C LEU A 681 23.91 -25.65 12.04
N VAL A 682 23.41 -24.77 12.89
CA VAL A 682 23.62 -24.78 14.33
C VAL A 682 22.51 -25.58 15.03
N GLU A 683 21.27 -25.30 14.66
CA GLU A 683 20.08 -25.87 15.27
C GLU A 683 19.24 -26.62 14.22
N PRO A 684 19.59 -27.87 13.92
CA PRO A 684 18.83 -28.72 13.00
C PRO A 684 17.56 -29.31 13.67
N PRO A 685 16.55 -29.77 12.87
CA PRO A 685 16.53 -29.76 11.42
C PRO A 685 16.14 -28.38 10.85
N GLN A 686 16.59 -28.07 9.61
CA GLN A 686 16.24 -26.83 8.92
C GLN A 686 15.44 -27.14 7.66
N GLY A 687 14.18 -26.68 7.62
CA GLY A 687 13.34 -26.66 6.44
C GLY A 687 13.57 -25.40 5.60
N PHE A 688 13.01 -25.36 4.39
CA PHE A 688 13.04 -24.21 3.52
C PHE A 688 11.88 -24.20 2.51
N ALA A 689 11.55 -23.04 2.00
CA ALA A 689 10.70 -22.84 0.84
C ALA A 689 11.51 -22.24 -0.32
N LEU A 690 11.26 -22.73 -1.54
CA LEU A 690 11.88 -22.24 -2.76
C LEU A 690 10.78 -21.95 -3.78
N VAL A 691 10.74 -20.72 -4.30
CA VAL A 691 9.78 -20.32 -5.34
C VAL A 691 10.54 -19.79 -6.54
N ILE A 692 10.24 -20.33 -7.71
CA ILE A 692 10.71 -19.82 -9.00
C ILE A 692 9.49 -19.25 -9.74
N GLY A 693 9.55 -18.00 -10.16
CA GLY A 693 8.46 -17.36 -10.92
C GLY A 693 8.98 -16.68 -12.17
N GLY A 694 8.24 -16.82 -13.27
CA GLY A 694 8.62 -16.27 -14.58
C GLY A 694 8.02 -17.08 -15.74
N ASP A 695 8.48 -16.81 -16.97
CA ASP A 695 8.16 -17.67 -18.12
C ASP A 695 9.07 -18.90 -18.10
N ILE A 696 8.64 -19.93 -17.37
CA ILE A 696 9.45 -21.10 -17.02
C ILE A 696 8.67 -22.40 -17.11
N HIS A 697 9.40 -23.51 -17.29
CA HIS A 697 8.90 -24.87 -17.06
C HIS A 697 9.86 -25.65 -16.16
N GLU A 698 9.33 -26.48 -15.27
CA GLU A 698 10.12 -27.45 -14.52
C GLU A 698 10.70 -28.50 -15.47
N VAL A 699 11.99 -28.77 -15.36
CA VAL A 699 12.61 -29.89 -16.04
C VAL A 699 12.44 -31.13 -15.16
N VAL A 700 11.41 -31.92 -15.42
CA VAL A 700 11.28 -33.22 -14.77
C VAL A 700 12.43 -34.09 -15.30
N LEU A 701 13.51 -34.21 -14.54
CA LEU A 701 14.50 -35.26 -14.80
C LEU A 701 13.78 -36.58 -14.58
N SER A 702 13.51 -37.27 -15.70
CA SER A 702 13.00 -38.64 -15.62
C SER A 702 14.04 -39.48 -14.89
N HIS A 703 13.85 -39.68 -13.60
CA HIS A 703 14.66 -40.60 -12.82
C HIS A 703 14.39 -42.02 -13.33
N ILE A 704 15.22 -42.49 -14.25
CA ILE A 704 15.34 -43.89 -14.60
C ILE A 704 15.75 -44.72 -13.37
N GLU A 705 16.23 -44.10 -12.30
CA GLU A 705 16.69 -44.78 -11.07
C GLU A 705 15.58 -45.18 -10.11
N GLU A 706 14.40 -44.61 -10.10
CA GLU A 706 13.30 -45.04 -9.21
C GLU A 706 12.67 -46.35 -9.62
N TRP A 707 12.74 -46.73 -10.90
CA TRP A 707 12.23 -48.03 -11.37
C TRP A 707 13.07 -49.22 -10.92
N LEU A 708 14.32 -49.01 -10.50
CA LEU A 708 15.19 -50.07 -9.99
C LEU A 708 15.00 -50.38 -8.50
N LEU A 709 14.29 -49.56 -7.75
CA LEU A 709 14.02 -49.77 -6.32
C LEU A 709 12.70 -50.52 -6.04
N TYR A 710 11.79 -50.63 -7.00
CA TYR A 710 10.54 -51.36 -6.86
C TYR A 710 10.53 -52.70 -7.61
N GLY A 711 11.65 -53.13 -8.13
CA GLY A 711 11.82 -54.37 -8.88
C GLY A 711 12.60 -55.46 -8.11
N LYS A 712 12.39 -55.60 -6.78
CA LYS A 712 12.77 -56.81 -6.04
C LYS A 712 11.77 -57.11 -4.93
#